data_5694a8febfd32dbd3e57392fa87ee1b3
#
_entry.id   5694a8febfd32dbd3e57392fa87ee1b3
#
_cell.length_a   1.000
_cell.length_b   1.000
_cell.length_c   1.000
_cell.angle_alpha   90.00
_cell.angle_beta   90.00
_cell.angle_gamma   90.00
#
_symmetry.space_group_name_H-M   'P 1'
#
loop_
_entity.id
_entity.type
_entity.pdbx_description
1 polymer ?
#
loop_
_entity_poly.entity_id
_entity_poly.type
_entity_poly.pdbx_seq_one_letter_code
_entity_poly.pdbx_strand_id
1 'polypeptide(L)'
;MDKLFYLVPAMGVIGLLYTFVKFAWVSKQDAGSDRMKEISNYIAEGAMAFLKAEWKILGYFVVIVGILLGFMASRNEHSHWSIAIAFVIGAVFSALAGYVGMRIATKANVRTAQAARTSLSKALQVSFTGGSVMGLGVAGLAVLGLGSLFIVLVLFFAPGLAANDHLVAKAIEVLTGFSLGAESIALFARVGGGIYTKAADVGADLVGKVEAGIPEDDPRNPATIADNVGDNVGDVAGMGADLFGSYVATVLATMVLGQETIATDAFNGFSPILLPMLIAGVGILFSIVGTWFVRISDSAGISTEAVQKALNMGNWGSIILTAIASFFLVQYILPETTMQLRGFEFTRMDVFYAILVGLVVGTLMSIITEYYTAMGKRPVMSIIRQSATGHATNVIGGLAVGMESTFLPILVLAGGIYGSYWFAGLYGVAIAAAGMMATTAMQLAIDAFGPIADNAGGIAEMSELPKEVREKTDVLDAVGNTTAATGKGFAIASAALTALALFAAFVGVAGISGIDIYKADVLSCLFVGAMIPFIFSSLAIRAVGEAAMAMVEEVRRQFKTIPGIMEGTGKPEYDKCVAISTEASIKKMMLPGAITIISPLIIGFMFGPEALGGFLAGATVSGVLMGMFQNNAGGAWDNAKKSFEKGVEINGEMYYKKSEPHKASVTGDTVGDPFKDTSGPSMNILIKLMSIVSLVIAPTLADLHNTKADTGKVEKKVEIRVNGSDADLELNNFVEILQKDGYSKNGQLAVNYKEGILIINGEKQTAEIVKKYENFLVSGQEIAFEMSVDRN
;
A
#
# COMPACT_ATOMS: atom_id res chain seq x y z
N MET A 1 -2.46 10.81 -29.78
CA MET A 1 -2.30 9.66 -28.89
C MET A 1 -2.35 8.37 -29.68
N ASP A 2 -1.40 7.49 -29.48
CA ASP A 2 -1.34 6.19 -30.16
C ASP A 2 -2.50 5.29 -29.68
N LYS A 3 -2.94 4.37 -30.54
CA LYS A 3 -4.00 3.40 -30.24
C LYS A 3 -3.66 2.52 -29.03
N LEU A 4 -2.38 2.37 -28.70
CA LEU A 4 -1.89 1.58 -27.56
C LEU A 4 -2.38 2.10 -26.21
N PHE A 5 -2.56 3.41 -26.07
CA PHE A 5 -3.08 3.98 -24.82
C PHE A 5 -4.47 3.45 -24.46
N TYR A 6 -5.32 3.19 -25.46
CA TYR A 6 -6.67 2.67 -25.24
C TYR A 6 -6.70 1.18 -24.85
N LEU A 7 -5.57 0.46 -25.02
CA LEU A 7 -5.49 -0.94 -24.54
C LEU A 7 -5.52 -1.02 -23.01
N VAL A 8 -4.97 -0.01 -22.32
CA VAL A 8 -4.97 0.00 -20.85
C VAL A 8 -6.38 -0.08 -20.28
N PRO A 9 -7.28 0.90 -20.53
CA PRO A 9 -8.66 0.78 -20.04
C PRO A 9 -9.41 -0.42 -20.62
N ALA A 10 -9.10 -0.86 -21.85
CA ALA A 10 -9.72 -2.05 -22.43
C ALA A 10 -9.40 -3.33 -21.63
N MET A 11 -8.15 -3.50 -21.16
CA MET A 11 -7.78 -4.62 -20.28
C MET A 11 -8.49 -4.53 -18.92
N GLY A 12 -8.66 -3.33 -18.38
CA GLY A 12 -9.50 -3.10 -17.18
C GLY A 12 -10.94 -3.54 -17.40
N VAL A 13 -11.53 -3.18 -18.55
CA VAL A 13 -12.90 -3.61 -18.92
C VAL A 13 -12.99 -5.13 -19.04
N ILE A 14 -12.01 -5.80 -19.63
CA ILE A 14 -11.98 -7.28 -19.72
C ILE A 14 -11.99 -7.90 -18.32
N GLY A 15 -11.17 -7.37 -17.39
CA GLY A 15 -11.17 -7.79 -15.99
C GLY A 15 -12.54 -7.64 -15.33
N LEU A 16 -13.19 -6.50 -15.53
CA LEU A 16 -14.54 -6.24 -14.98
C LEU A 16 -15.63 -7.10 -15.61
N LEU A 17 -15.54 -7.37 -16.90
CA LEU A 17 -16.49 -8.31 -17.56
C LEU A 17 -16.34 -9.73 -17.00
N TYR A 18 -15.10 -10.18 -16.80
CA TYR A 18 -14.85 -11.48 -16.15
C TYR A 18 -15.40 -11.49 -14.72
N THR A 19 -15.13 -10.44 -13.95
CA THR A 19 -15.69 -10.23 -12.61
C THR A 19 -17.21 -10.34 -12.61
N PHE A 20 -17.90 -9.66 -13.51
CA PHE A 20 -19.35 -9.73 -13.63
C PHE A 20 -19.87 -11.15 -13.93
N VAL A 21 -19.23 -11.85 -14.88
CA VAL A 21 -19.58 -13.24 -15.24
C VAL A 21 -19.42 -14.16 -14.04
N LYS A 22 -18.30 -14.03 -13.29
CA LYS A 22 -18.03 -14.85 -12.11
C LYS A 22 -18.94 -14.51 -10.93
N PHE A 23 -19.24 -13.23 -10.73
CA PHE A 23 -20.21 -12.79 -9.74
C PHE A 23 -21.59 -13.40 -10.01
N ALA A 24 -22.04 -13.37 -11.27
CA ALA A 24 -23.31 -14.00 -11.67
C ALA A 24 -23.28 -15.52 -11.48
N TRP A 25 -22.14 -16.17 -11.74
CA TRP A 25 -21.97 -17.60 -11.53
C TRP A 25 -22.07 -17.98 -10.05
N VAL A 26 -21.33 -17.29 -9.15
CA VAL A 26 -21.43 -17.53 -7.70
C VAL A 26 -22.87 -17.29 -7.21
N SER A 27 -23.50 -16.21 -7.66
CA SER A 27 -24.87 -15.86 -7.24
C SER A 27 -25.92 -16.91 -7.62
N LYS A 28 -25.66 -17.72 -8.65
CA LYS A 28 -26.54 -18.82 -9.10
C LYS A 28 -26.31 -20.14 -8.34
N GLN A 29 -25.22 -20.26 -7.59
CA GLN A 29 -24.99 -21.46 -6.78
C GLN A 29 -26.03 -21.57 -5.67
N ASP A 30 -26.32 -22.81 -5.26
CA ASP A 30 -27.27 -23.07 -4.18
C ASP A 30 -26.82 -22.45 -2.85
N ALA A 31 -27.71 -21.73 -2.18
CA ALA A 31 -27.50 -21.10 -0.90
C ALA A 31 -27.91 -21.98 0.31
N GLY A 32 -28.37 -23.20 0.06
CA GLY A 32 -28.72 -24.16 1.09
C GLY A 32 -30.07 -23.95 1.76
N SER A 33 -30.16 -24.35 3.03
CA SER A 33 -31.40 -24.33 3.80
C SER A 33 -31.88 -22.90 4.11
N ASP A 34 -33.11 -22.77 4.56
CA ASP A 34 -33.69 -21.48 4.94
C ASP A 34 -32.94 -20.87 6.15
N ARG A 35 -32.46 -21.70 7.08
CA ARG A 35 -31.64 -21.26 8.21
C ARG A 35 -30.30 -20.68 7.75
N MET A 36 -29.64 -21.32 6.79
CA MET A 36 -28.40 -20.81 6.20
C MET A 36 -28.64 -19.45 5.50
N LYS A 37 -29.74 -19.31 4.79
CA LYS A 37 -30.13 -18.06 4.14
C LYS A 37 -30.43 -16.95 5.13
N GLU A 38 -31.12 -17.26 6.23
CA GLU A 38 -31.42 -16.33 7.31
C GLU A 38 -30.14 -15.76 7.93
N ILE A 39 -29.19 -16.64 8.30
CA ILE A 39 -27.89 -16.25 8.86
C ILE A 39 -27.11 -15.39 7.86
N SER A 40 -27.02 -15.84 6.60
CA SER A 40 -26.35 -15.08 5.54
C SER A 40 -26.98 -13.69 5.32
N ASN A 41 -28.30 -13.54 5.49
CA ASN A 41 -28.95 -12.24 5.40
C ASN A 41 -28.58 -11.34 6.58
N TYR A 42 -28.55 -11.84 7.81
CA TYR A 42 -28.07 -11.05 8.97
C TYR A 42 -26.63 -10.54 8.75
N ILE A 43 -25.74 -11.40 8.26
CA ILE A 43 -24.37 -11.01 7.94
C ILE A 43 -24.34 -9.93 6.83
N ALA A 44 -25.11 -10.12 5.76
CA ALA A 44 -25.14 -9.15 4.65
C ALA A 44 -25.75 -7.80 5.05
N GLU A 45 -26.80 -7.81 5.89
CA GLU A 45 -27.44 -6.59 6.41
C GLU A 45 -26.49 -5.83 7.37
N GLY A 46 -25.82 -6.55 8.27
CA GLY A 46 -24.83 -6.00 9.18
C GLY A 46 -23.67 -5.35 8.42
N ALA A 47 -23.10 -6.05 7.41
CA ALA A 47 -22.04 -5.53 6.57
C ALA A 47 -22.46 -4.28 5.79
N MET A 48 -23.68 -4.25 5.27
CA MET A 48 -24.23 -3.07 4.61
C MET A 48 -24.51 -1.91 5.56
N ALA A 49 -24.92 -2.19 6.80
CA ALA A 49 -25.13 -1.17 7.83
C ALA A 49 -23.81 -0.48 8.18
N PHE A 50 -22.74 -1.26 8.39
CA PHE A 50 -21.40 -0.74 8.60
C PHE A 50 -20.94 0.15 7.44
N LEU A 51 -20.95 -0.35 6.19
CA LEU A 51 -20.50 0.43 5.04
C LEU A 51 -21.27 1.74 4.86
N LYS A 52 -22.59 1.74 5.09
CA LYS A 52 -23.40 2.96 5.01
C LYS A 52 -22.98 3.98 6.08
N ALA A 53 -22.71 3.54 7.30
CA ALA A 53 -22.25 4.39 8.38
C ALA A 53 -20.86 4.96 8.10
N GLU A 54 -19.95 4.14 7.61
CA GLU A 54 -18.59 4.51 7.19
C GLU A 54 -18.63 5.53 6.05
N TRP A 55 -19.32 5.24 4.96
CA TRP A 55 -19.42 6.13 3.80
C TRP A 55 -20.03 7.49 4.12
N LYS A 56 -20.94 7.56 5.10
CA LYS A 56 -21.48 8.84 5.56
C LYS A 56 -20.38 9.75 6.11
N ILE A 57 -19.49 9.22 6.93
CA ILE A 57 -18.39 9.99 7.52
C ILE A 57 -17.33 10.30 6.45
N LEU A 58 -16.95 9.29 5.65
CA LEU A 58 -15.99 9.46 4.56
C LEU A 58 -16.49 10.44 3.50
N GLY A 59 -17.77 10.52 3.25
CA GLY A 59 -18.38 11.52 2.37
C GLY A 59 -18.11 12.95 2.83
N TYR A 60 -18.26 13.25 4.13
CA TYR A 60 -17.87 14.55 4.68
C TYR A 60 -16.37 14.81 4.52
N PHE A 61 -15.54 13.82 4.80
CA PHE A 61 -14.10 13.93 4.63
C PHE A 61 -13.73 14.25 3.17
N VAL A 62 -14.28 13.50 2.21
CA VAL A 62 -14.01 13.68 0.76
C VAL A 62 -14.42 15.08 0.30
N VAL A 63 -15.55 15.61 0.76
CA VAL A 63 -15.98 16.96 0.41
C VAL A 63 -15.04 18.01 0.98
N ILE A 64 -14.67 17.90 2.26
CA ILE A 64 -13.80 18.90 2.92
C ILE A 64 -12.41 18.88 2.27
N VAL A 65 -11.80 17.71 2.13
CA VAL A 65 -10.46 17.60 1.55
C VAL A 65 -10.47 17.98 0.06
N GLY A 66 -11.51 17.60 -0.69
CA GLY A 66 -11.64 17.99 -2.10
C GLY A 66 -11.71 19.52 -2.28
N ILE A 67 -12.45 20.24 -1.43
CA ILE A 67 -12.48 21.71 -1.45
C ILE A 67 -11.11 22.29 -1.13
N LEU A 68 -10.43 21.77 -0.11
CA LEU A 68 -9.09 22.25 0.28
C LEU A 68 -8.07 22.01 -0.84
N LEU A 69 -8.07 20.85 -1.46
CA LEU A 69 -7.19 20.51 -2.60
C LEU A 69 -7.45 21.42 -3.80
N GLY A 70 -8.71 21.61 -4.16
CA GLY A 70 -9.09 22.49 -5.26
C GLY A 70 -8.69 23.94 -5.01
N PHE A 71 -8.82 24.42 -3.77
CA PHE A 71 -8.39 25.75 -3.37
C PHE A 71 -6.86 25.91 -3.42
N MET A 72 -6.11 24.96 -2.86
CA MET A 72 -4.65 24.97 -2.90
C MET A 72 -4.13 24.93 -4.34
N ALA A 73 -4.64 24.02 -5.14
CA ALA A 73 -4.23 23.85 -6.53
C ALA A 73 -4.56 25.06 -7.41
N SER A 74 -5.65 25.78 -7.14
CA SER A 74 -6.00 26.98 -7.90
C SER A 74 -5.06 28.16 -7.65
N ARG A 75 -4.22 28.10 -6.62
CA ARG A 75 -3.22 29.13 -6.27
C ARG A 75 -1.80 28.78 -6.72
N ASN A 76 -1.61 27.58 -7.27
CA ASN A 76 -0.32 27.11 -7.72
C ASN A 76 -0.30 27.00 -9.25
N GLU A 77 0.70 27.61 -9.91
CA GLU A 77 0.82 27.60 -11.39
C GLU A 77 1.13 26.20 -11.93
N HIS A 78 1.77 25.35 -11.15
CA HIS A 78 2.15 23.98 -11.51
C HIS A 78 1.04 22.97 -11.29
N SER A 79 -0.05 23.33 -10.59
CA SER A 79 -1.19 22.46 -10.32
C SER A 79 -2.48 22.95 -10.99
N HIS A 80 -3.57 22.21 -10.83
CA HIS A 80 -4.87 22.59 -11.37
C HIS A 80 -6.00 22.10 -10.46
N TRP A 81 -7.06 22.90 -10.32
CA TRP A 81 -8.20 22.59 -9.46
C TRP A 81 -8.88 21.23 -9.76
N SER A 82 -8.68 20.68 -10.97
CA SER A 82 -9.19 19.35 -11.33
C SER A 82 -8.59 18.20 -10.52
N ILE A 83 -7.51 18.42 -9.75
CA ILE A 83 -6.99 17.48 -8.76
C ILE A 83 -8.07 17.08 -7.74
N ALA A 84 -8.97 18.02 -7.37
CA ALA A 84 -10.09 17.74 -6.49
C ALA A 84 -11.08 16.76 -7.13
N ILE A 85 -11.33 16.88 -8.43
CA ILE A 85 -12.20 15.92 -9.15
C ILE A 85 -11.52 14.55 -9.19
N ALA A 86 -10.23 14.50 -9.54
CA ALA A 86 -9.47 13.26 -9.54
C ALA A 86 -9.50 12.59 -8.16
N PHE A 87 -9.34 13.36 -7.08
CA PHE A 87 -9.45 12.90 -5.70
C PHE A 87 -10.82 12.26 -5.41
N VAL A 88 -11.92 12.92 -5.77
CA VAL A 88 -13.27 12.37 -5.57
C VAL A 88 -13.47 11.09 -6.38
N ILE A 89 -13.01 11.05 -7.63
CA ILE A 89 -13.10 9.84 -8.48
C ILE A 89 -12.31 8.70 -7.84
N GLY A 90 -11.10 8.94 -7.35
CA GLY A 90 -10.27 7.94 -6.66
C GLY A 90 -10.93 7.39 -5.41
N ALA A 91 -11.50 8.28 -4.60
CA ALA A 91 -12.26 7.91 -3.40
C ALA A 91 -13.48 7.02 -3.74
N VAL A 92 -14.24 7.37 -4.77
CA VAL A 92 -15.41 6.59 -5.21
C VAL A 92 -14.99 5.22 -5.74
N PHE A 93 -13.92 5.13 -6.52
CA PHE A 93 -13.43 3.86 -7.06
C PHE A 93 -12.91 2.94 -5.96
N SER A 94 -12.21 3.47 -4.95
CA SER A 94 -11.75 2.71 -3.79
C SER A 94 -12.93 2.18 -2.95
N ALA A 95 -13.91 3.01 -2.67
CA ALA A 95 -15.14 2.61 -1.99
C ALA A 95 -15.91 1.53 -2.79
N LEU A 96 -15.95 1.66 -4.11
CA LEU A 96 -16.58 0.68 -5.00
C LEU A 96 -15.82 -0.66 -5.01
N ALA A 97 -14.48 -0.63 -4.98
CA ALA A 97 -13.65 -1.83 -4.88
C ALA A 97 -13.97 -2.62 -3.59
N GLY A 98 -14.01 -1.95 -2.44
CA GLY A 98 -14.42 -2.54 -1.16
C GLY A 98 -15.86 -3.08 -1.21
N TYR A 99 -16.80 -2.32 -1.77
CA TYR A 99 -18.19 -2.74 -1.91
C TYR A 99 -18.36 -4.01 -2.74
N VAL A 100 -17.71 -4.09 -3.90
CA VAL A 100 -17.77 -5.28 -4.78
C VAL A 100 -17.23 -6.50 -4.03
N GLY A 101 -16.11 -6.34 -3.31
CA GLY A 101 -15.53 -7.40 -2.48
C GLY A 101 -16.50 -7.90 -1.40
N MET A 102 -17.05 -7.00 -0.60
CA MET A 102 -18.02 -7.35 0.45
C MET A 102 -19.28 -8.03 -0.13
N ARG A 103 -19.80 -7.50 -1.24
CA ARG A 103 -21.01 -8.06 -1.87
C ARG A 103 -20.82 -9.46 -2.41
N ILE A 104 -19.65 -9.78 -2.95
CA ILE A 104 -19.37 -11.14 -3.40
C ILE A 104 -19.09 -12.07 -2.23
N ALA A 105 -18.34 -11.62 -1.22
CA ALA A 105 -18.01 -12.43 -0.05
C ALA A 105 -19.28 -12.88 0.68
N THR A 106 -20.17 -11.95 1.05
CA THR A 106 -21.43 -12.27 1.72
C THR A 106 -22.33 -13.24 0.93
N LYS A 107 -22.21 -13.26 -0.41
CA LYS A 107 -22.89 -14.25 -1.25
C LYS A 107 -22.13 -15.58 -1.33
N ALA A 108 -20.82 -15.54 -1.38
CA ALA A 108 -19.99 -16.73 -1.50
C ALA A 108 -19.96 -17.57 -0.20
N ASN A 109 -19.97 -16.92 0.96
CA ASN A 109 -19.89 -17.56 2.27
C ASN A 109 -20.89 -18.72 2.41
N VAL A 110 -22.17 -18.42 2.33
CA VAL A 110 -23.26 -19.42 2.46
C VAL A 110 -23.21 -20.49 1.35
N ARG A 111 -22.81 -20.10 0.14
CA ARG A 111 -22.72 -21.02 -0.99
C ARG A 111 -21.53 -21.94 -0.89
N THR A 112 -20.45 -21.48 -0.26
CA THR A 112 -19.28 -22.30 0.06
C THR A 112 -19.64 -23.34 1.13
N ALA A 113 -20.36 -22.93 2.19
CA ALA A 113 -20.88 -23.85 3.20
C ALA A 113 -21.78 -24.93 2.58
N GLN A 114 -22.69 -24.55 1.69
CA GLN A 114 -23.57 -25.48 0.98
C GLN A 114 -22.77 -26.41 0.04
N ALA A 115 -21.76 -25.87 -0.69
CA ALA A 115 -20.91 -26.65 -1.58
C ALA A 115 -20.06 -27.69 -0.81
N ALA A 116 -19.64 -27.35 0.42
CA ALA A 116 -18.91 -28.24 1.31
C ALA A 116 -19.71 -29.49 1.71
N ARG A 117 -21.02 -29.45 1.68
CA ARG A 117 -21.86 -30.65 1.85
C ARG A 117 -21.63 -31.69 0.75
N THR A 118 -21.22 -31.26 -0.43
CA THR A 118 -20.96 -32.15 -1.54
C THR A 118 -19.49 -32.62 -1.57
N SER A 119 -18.55 -31.71 -1.71
CA SER A 119 -17.13 -32.03 -1.73
C SER A 119 -16.26 -30.82 -1.40
N LEU A 120 -15.03 -31.07 -0.95
CA LEU A 120 -14.01 -30.02 -0.74
C LEU A 120 -13.68 -29.29 -2.04
N SER A 121 -13.61 -30.01 -3.15
CA SER A 121 -13.35 -29.45 -4.50
C SER A 121 -14.38 -28.41 -4.90
N LYS A 122 -15.70 -28.70 -4.68
CA LYS A 122 -16.76 -27.73 -4.97
C LYS A 122 -16.73 -26.53 -4.02
N ALA A 123 -16.44 -26.75 -2.74
CA ALA A 123 -16.31 -25.67 -1.76
C ALA A 123 -15.17 -24.73 -2.14
N LEU A 124 -13.98 -25.27 -2.48
CA LEU A 124 -12.86 -24.49 -3.01
C LEU A 124 -13.24 -23.73 -4.29
N GLN A 125 -13.94 -24.35 -5.20
CA GLN A 125 -14.36 -23.72 -6.45
C GLN A 125 -15.25 -22.49 -6.19
N VAL A 126 -16.19 -22.56 -5.24
CA VAL A 126 -17.10 -21.45 -4.92
C VAL A 126 -16.35 -20.35 -4.17
N SER A 127 -15.62 -20.69 -3.11
CA SER A 127 -14.89 -19.71 -2.30
C SER A 127 -13.80 -19.00 -3.11
N PHE A 128 -12.98 -19.72 -3.85
CA PHE A 128 -11.95 -19.13 -4.71
C PHE A 128 -12.55 -18.31 -5.87
N THR A 129 -13.69 -18.73 -6.44
CA THR A 129 -14.37 -17.90 -7.45
C THR A 129 -14.86 -16.59 -6.82
N GLY A 130 -15.36 -16.62 -5.56
CA GLY A 130 -15.68 -15.42 -4.81
C GLY A 130 -14.46 -14.49 -4.63
N GLY A 131 -13.34 -15.05 -4.20
CA GLY A 131 -12.09 -14.32 -4.11
C GLY A 131 -11.62 -13.74 -5.45
N SER A 132 -11.75 -14.50 -6.55
CA SER A 132 -11.36 -14.04 -7.89
C SER A 132 -12.21 -12.88 -8.40
N VAL A 133 -13.48 -12.81 -8.03
CA VAL A 133 -14.36 -11.65 -8.33
C VAL A 133 -13.81 -10.39 -7.65
N MET A 134 -13.39 -10.51 -6.39
CA MET A 134 -12.78 -9.39 -5.69
C MET A 134 -11.45 -8.98 -6.32
N GLY A 135 -10.52 -9.92 -6.50
CA GLY A 135 -9.18 -9.62 -7.00
C GLY A 135 -9.18 -8.97 -8.39
N LEU A 136 -9.93 -9.55 -9.32
CA LEU A 136 -10.05 -9.02 -10.69
C LEU A 136 -10.92 -7.77 -10.76
N GLY A 137 -11.89 -7.63 -9.87
CA GLY A 137 -12.71 -6.43 -9.74
C GLY A 137 -11.89 -5.23 -9.30
N VAL A 138 -11.07 -5.39 -8.26
CA VAL A 138 -10.16 -4.35 -7.74
C VAL A 138 -9.15 -3.93 -8.80
N ALA A 139 -8.40 -4.89 -9.38
CA ALA A 139 -7.40 -4.58 -10.40
C ALA A 139 -8.03 -3.98 -11.67
N GLY A 140 -9.20 -4.50 -12.10
CA GLY A 140 -9.95 -3.97 -13.24
C GLY A 140 -10.39 -2.53 -13.04
N LEU A 141 -10.92 -2.18 -11.85
CA LEU A 141 -11.28 -0.81 -11.49
C LEU A 141 -10.04 0.10 -11.45
N ALA A 142 -8.93 -0.37 -10.90
CA ALA A 142 -7.69 0.42 -10.80
C ALA A 142 -7.13 0.75 -12.20
N VAL A 143 -6.98 -0.24 -13.07
CA VAL A 143 -6.47 -0.05 -14.44
C VAL A 143 -7.43 0.77 -15.29
N LEU A 144 -8.73 0.53 -15.19
CA LEU A 144 -9.75 1.32 -15.88
C LEU A 144 -9.74 2.78 -15.42
N GLY A 145 -9.77 3.00 -14.09
CA GLY A 145 -9.84 4.34 -13.51
C GLY A 145 -8.59 5.16 -13.82
N LEU A 146 -7.42 4.63 -13.51
CA LEU A 146 -6.15 5.31 -13.73
C LEU A 146 -5.89 5.55 -15.22
N GLY A 147 -6.06 4.52 -16.06
CA GLY A 147 -5.80 4.60 -17.49
C GLY A 147 -6.76 5.54 -18.21
N SER A 148 -8.06 5.48 -17.91
CA SER A 148 -9.04 6.38 -18.52
C SER A 148 -8.83 7.82 -18.09
N LEU A 149 -8.59 8.06 -16.80
CA LEU A 149 -8.36 9.41 -16.28
C LEU A 149 -7.07 10.01 -16.85
N PHE A 150 -5.99 9.23 -16.96
CA PHE A 150 -4.75 9.68 -17.59
C PHE A 150 -4.99 10.10 -19.03
N ILE A 151 -5.69 9.30 -19.84
CA ILE A 151 -6.02 9.65 -21.24
C ILE A 151 -6.81 10.95 -21.30
N VAL A 152 -7.83 11.10 -20.46
CA VAL A 152 -8.66 12.31 -20.42
C VAL A 152 -7.83 13.54 -20.07
N LEU A 153 -6.97 13.44 -19.06
CA LEU A 153 -6.14 14.56 -18.59
C LEU A 153 -5.09 14.96 -19.66
N VAL A 154 -4.42 13.98 -20.29
CA VAL A 154 -3.47 14.31 -21.37
C VAL A 154 -4.18 14.92 -22.57
N LEU A 155 -5.35 14.43 -22.95
CA LEU A 155 -6.14 15.05 -24.04
C LEU A 155 -6.62 16.46 -23.69
N PHE A 156 -6.87 16.72 -22.41
CA PHE A 156 -7.34 18.03 -21.94
C PHE A 156 -6.19 19.05 -21.83
N PHE A 157 -5.06 18.67 -21.22
CA PHE A 157 -3.94 19.58 -20.95
C PHE A 157 -2.89 19.62 -22.07
N ALA A 158 -2.58 18.48 -22.67
CA ALA A 158 -1.40 18.28 -23.49
C ALA A 158 -1.68 17.53 -24.83
N PRO A 159 -2.70 17.92 -25.61
CA PRO A 159 -3.06 17.20 -26.82
C PRO A 159 -1.92 17.27 -27.87
N GLY A 160 -1.31 16.11 -28.18
CA GLY A 160 -0.26 16.00 -29.20
C GLY A 160 1.15 16.44 -28.77
N LEU A 161 1.35 16.80 -27.49
CA LEU A 161 2.66 17.18 -26.95
C LEU A 161 3.50 15.93 -26.62
N ALA A 162 4.81 16.13 -26.46
CA ALA A 162 5.75 15.08 -26.04
C ALA A 162 5.65 14.85 -24.53
N ALA A 163 6.12 13.69 -24.07
CA ALA A 163 6.02 13.27 -22.65
C ALA A 163 6.77 14.19 -21.67
N ASN A 164 7.85 14.81 -22.13
CA ASN A 164 8.66 15.74 -21.35
C ASN A 164 8.09 17.17 -21.27
N ASP A 165 6.94 17.43 -21.90
CA ASP A 165 6.28 18.74 -21.81
C ASP A 165 5.70 18.95 -20.40
N HIS A 166 5.82 20.20 -19.90
CA HIS A 166 5.32 20.59 -18.58
C HIS A 166 3.80 20.40 -18.42
N LEU A 167 3.03 20.43 -19.50
CA LEU A 167 1.58 20.15 -19.46
C LEU A 167 1.27 18.67 -19.28
N VAL A 168 2.16 17.77 -19.74
CA VAL A 168 2.07 16.33 -19.42
C VAL A 168 2.40 16.10 -17.94
N ALA A 169 3.44 16.77 -17.40
CA ALA A 169 3.75 16.74 -15.99
C ALA A 169 2.56 17.22 -15.15
N LYS A 170 1.90 18.31 -15.54
CA LYS A 170 0.67 18.83 -14.91
C LYS A 170 -0.49 17.82 -14.97
N ALA A 171 -0.67 17.10 -16.08
CA ALA A 171 -1.68 16.05 -16.19
C ALA A 171 -1.43 14.91 -15.19
N ILE A 172 -0.16 14.50 -15.03
CA ILE A 172 0.24 13.45 -14.06
C ILE A 172 0.13 13.97 -12.63
N GLU A 173 0.45 15.23 -12.38
CA GLU A 173 0.27 15.87 -11.07
C GLU A 173 -1.22 15.84 -10.65
N VAL A 174 -2.13 16.23 -11.53
CA VAL A 174 -3.58 16.13 -11.28
C VAL A 174 -4.00 14.69 -10.99
N LEU A 175 -3.39 13.72 -11.65
CA LEU A 175 -3.66 12.29 -11.43
C LEU A 175 -3.24 11.82 -10.02
N THR A 176 -2.31 12.52 -9.34
CA THR A 176 -1.96 12.22 -7.93
C THR A 176 -3.17 12.37 -7.00
N GLY A 177 -4.11 13.26 -7.32
CA GLY A 177 -5.37 13.40 -6.62
C GLY A 177 -6.18 12.10 -6.61
N PHE A 178 -6.22 11.37 -7.73
CA PHE A 178 -6.90 10.06 -7.81
C PHE A 178 -6.30 9.05 -6.83
N SER A 179 -4.96 9.00 -6.75
CA SER A 179 -4.26 8.13 -5.79
C SER A 179 -4.48 8.56 -4.34
N LEU A 180 -4.46 9.88 -4.06
CA LEU A 180 -4.74 10.40 -2.72
C LEU A 180 -6.16 10.04 -2.26
N GLY A 181 -7.15 10.16 -3.14
CA GLY A 181 -8.53 9.75 -2.86
C GLY A 181 -8.64 8.26 -2.56
N ALA A 182 -8.01 7.45 -3.39
CA ALA A 182 -7.98 6.00 -3.24
C ALA A 182 -7.37 5.55 -1.90
N GLU A 183 -6.17 6.04 -1.57
CA GLU A 183 -5.46 5.66 -0.34
C GLU A 183 -6.12 6.24 0.92
N SER A 184 -6.78 7.41 0.82
CA SER A 184 -7.51 7.96 1.96
C SER A 184 -8.68 7.07 2.35
N ILE A 185 -9.51 6.63 1.39
CA ILE A 185 -10.60 5.69 1.66
C ILE A 185 -10.05 4.36 2.15
N ALA A 186 -8.98 3.85 1.54
CA ALA A 186 -8.31 2.63 1.94
C ALA A 186 -7.89 2.64 3.41
N LEU A 187 -7.30 3.75 3.89
CA LEU A 187 -6.87 3.87 5.28
C LEU A 187 -8.03 3.74 6.26
N PHE A 188 -9.10 4.51 6.04
CA PHE A 188 -10.25 4.48 6.92
C PHE A 188 -10.96 3.12 6.88
N ALA A 189 -11.18 2.56 5.68
CA ALA A 189 -11.81 1.25 5.53
C ALA A 189 -10.98 0.13 6.19
N ARG A 190 -9.65 0.17 6.08
CA ARG A 190 -8.79 -0.85 6.69
C ARG A 190 -8.71 -0.72 8.21
N VAL A 191 -8.54 0.49 8.73
CA VAL A 191 -8.51 0.74 10.18
C VAL A 191 -9.88 0.51 10.81
N GLY A 192 -10.93 1.06 10.23
CA GLY A 192 -12.30 0.92 10.70
C GLY A 192 -12.77 -0.53 10.66
N GLY A 193 -12.59 -1.19 9.50
CA GLY A 193 -12.92 -2.60 9.33
C GLY A 193 -12.15 -3.50 10.30
N GLY A 194 -10.84 -3.28 10.46
CA GLY A 194 -10.02 -4.05 11.40
C GLY A 194 -10.41 -3.87 12.86
N ILE A 195 -10.74 -2.64 13.30
CA ILE A 195 -11.27 -2.39 14.66
C ILE A 195 -12.61 -3.10 14.82
N TYR A 196 -13.49 -3.03 13.82
CA TYR A 196 -14.79 -3.71 13.85
C TYR A 196 -14.64 -5.22 14.03
N THR A 197 -13.89 -5.86 13.12
CA THR A 197 -13.68 -7.31 13.08
C THR A 197 -13.13 -7.79 14.42
N LYS A 198 -12.05 -7.21 14.89
CA LYS A 198 -11.37 -7.70 16.08
C LYS A 198 -12.05 -7.31 17.39
N ALA A 199 -12.87 -6.30 17.42
CA ALA A 199 -13.75 -6.05 18.54
C ALA A 199 -14.82 -7.13 18.70
N ALA A 200 -15.41 -7.59 17.59
CA ALA A 200 -16.41 -8.64 17.58
C ALA A 200 -15.81 -10.01 17.89
N ASP A 201 -14.71 -10.38 17.24
CA ASP A 201 -13.99 -11.64 17.39
C ASP A 201 -13.47 -11.82 18.84
N VAL A 202 -12.68 -10.88 19.37
CA VAL A 202 -12.18 -10.92 20.74
C VAL A 202 -13.34 -10.96 21.76
N GLY A 203 -14.40 -10.18 21.50
CA GLY A 203 -15.59 -10.16 22.35
C GLY A 203 -16.34 -11.50 22.33
N ALA A 204 -16.48 -12.12 21.16
CA ALA A 204 -17.10 -13.43 20.99
C ALA A 204 -16.28 -14.54 21.68
N ASP A 205 -14.97 -14.52 21.48
CA ASP A 205 -14.04 -15.53 21.98
C ASP A 205 -13.90 -15.50 23.49
N LEU A 206 -13.68 -14.34 24.09
CA LEU A 206 -13.48 -14.24 25.53
C LEU A 206 -14.71 -14.71 26.32
N VAL A 207 -15.91 -14.30 25.94
CA VAL A 207 -17.13 -14.67 26.66
C VAL A 207 -17.64 -16.03 26.22
N GLY A 208 -17.65 -16.33 24.94
CA GLY A 208 -18.15 -17.58 24.38
C GLY A 208 -17.24 -18.77 24.72
N LYS A 209 -16.01 -18.74 24.25
CA LYS A 209 -15.09 -19.88 24.36
C LYS A 209 -14.48 -20.01 25.78
N VAL A 210 -14.06 -18.89 26.39
CA VAL A 210 -13.28 -18.92 27.62
C VAL A 210 -14.23 -18.95 28.86
N GLU A 211 -15.22 -18.04 28.91
CA GLU A 211 -16.11 -17.93 30.09
C GLU A 211 -17.27 -18.92 30.06
N ALA A 212 -18.02 -18.98 28.95
CA ALA A 212 -19.20 -19.81 28.81
C ALA A 212 -18.89 -21.26 28.36
N GLY A 213 -17.71 -21.51 27.79
CA GLY A 213 -17.29 -22.82 27.31
C GLY A 213 -18.08 -23.35 26.10
N ILE A 214 -18.79 -22.47 25.37
CA ILE A 214 -19.52 -22.85 24.15
C ILE A 214 -18.58 -22.92 22.95
N PRO A 215 -18.92 -23.69 21.91
CA PRO A 215 -18.11 -23.74 20.69
C PRO A 215 -17.91 -22.38 20.02
N GLU A 216 -16.89 -22.28 19.18
CA GLU A 216 -16.73 -21.19 18.22
C GLU A 216 -17.90 -21.17 17.26
N ASP A 217 -18.33 -19.99 16.86
CA ASP A 217 -19.49 -19.77 15.98
C ASP A 217 -20.82 -20.34 16.49
N ASP A 218 -20.93 -20.59 17.81
CA ASP A 218 -22.19 -21.10 18.37
C ASP A 218 -23.31 -20.06 18.22
N PRO A 219 -24.50 -20.46 17.72
CA PRO A 219 -25.62 -19.53 17.48
C PRO A 219 -26.16 -18.89 18.77
N ARG A 220 -25.82 -19.41 19.94
CA ARG A 220 -26.17 -18.81 21.24
C ARG A 220 -25.33 -17.58 21.59
N ASN A 221 -24.14 -17.45 20.96
CA ASN A 221 -23.28 -16.29 21.19
C ASN A 221 -23.78 -15.07 20.40
N PRO A 222 -24.20 -13.98 21.07
CA PRO A 222 -24.71 -12.79 20.38
C PRO A 222 -23.70 -12.09 19.47
N ALA A 223 -22.39 -12.27 19.69
CA ALA A 223 -21.35 -11.62 18.93
C ALA A 223 -20.98 -12.35 17.62
N THR A 224 -21.38 -13.62 17.44
CA THR A 224 -20.99 -14.44 16.28
C THR A 224 -21.40 -13.81 14.92
N ILE A 225 -22.59 -13.21 14.84
CA ILE A 225 -22.98 -12.50 13.61
C ILE A 225 -22.12 -11.25 13.39
N ALA A 226 -21.80 -10.51 14.46
CA ALA A 226 -20.94 -9.34 14.34
C ALA A 226 -19.51 -9.72 13.91
N ASP A 227 -19.02 -10.85 14.38
CA ASP A 227 -17.72 -11.42 13.99
C ASP A 227 -17.70 -11.75 12.49
N ASN A 228 -18.64 -12.56 12.02
CA ASN A 228 -18.78 -12.86 10.59
C ASN A 228 -19.02 -11.61 9.70
N VAL A 229 -19.69 -10.59 10.21
CA VAL A 229 -19.79 -9.28 9.52
C VAL A 229 -18.42 -8.64 9.44
N GLY A 230 -17.64 -8.72 10.52
CA GLY A 230 -16.29 -8.17 10.60
C GLY A 230 -15.38 -8.65 9.48
N ASP A 231 -15.29 -9.95 9.26
CA ASP A 231 -14.48 -10.53 8.19
C ASP A 231 -14.85 -9.99 6.82
N ASN A 232 -16.15 -9.79 6.55
CA ASN A 232 -16.60 -9.24 5.27
C ASN A 232 -16.26 -7.76 5.12
N VAL A 233 -16.26 -6.96 6.19
CA VAL A 233 -15.97 -5.52 6.10
C VAL A 233 -14.50 -5.19 6.33
N GLY A 234 -13.82 -5.89 7.24
CA GLY A 234 -12.40 -5.70 7.56
C GLY A 234 -11.48 -6.41 6.58
N ASP A 235 -11.63 -7.75 6.51
CA ASP A 235 -10.68 -8.58 5.78
C ASP A 235 -11.03 -8.76 4.30
N VAL A 236 -12.25 -8.39 3.88
CA VAL A 236 -12.58 -8.34 2.45
C VAL A 236 -12.69 -6.91 1.96
N ALA A 237 -13.62 -6.10 2.44
CA ALA A 237 -13.83 -4.75 1.91
C ALA A 237 -12.65 -3.82 2.19
N GLY A 238 -12.11 -3.80 3.43
CA GLY A 238 -10.96 -3.00 3.80
C GLY A 238 -9.69 -3.38 3.02
N MET A 239 -9.44 -4.70 2.83
CA MET A 239 -8.34 -5.19 2.02
C MET A 239 -8.51 -4.83 0.54
N GLY A 240 -9.73 -4.89 0.01
CA GLY A 240 -10.01 -4.49 -1.37
C GLY A 240 -9.69 -3.04 -1.65
N ALA A 241 -10.06 -2.15 -0.73
CA ALA A 241 -9.72 -0.73 -0.81
C ALA A 241 -8.21 -0.49 -0.69
N ASP A 242 -7.51 -1.19 0.24
CA ASP A 242 -6.05 -1.10 0.42
C ASP A 242 -5.29 -1.50 -0.84
N LEU A 243 -5.59 -2.67 -1.40
CA LEU A 243 -4.88 -3.12 -2.59
C LEU A 243 -5.27 -2.35 -3.86
N PHE A 244 -6.49 -1.78 -3.92
CA PHE A 244 -6.84 -0.81 -4.95
C PHE A 244 -5.93 0.42 -4.89
N GLY A 245 -5.82 1.04 -3.70
CA GLY A 245 -4.93 2.18 -3.48
C GLY A 245 -3.48 1.85 -3.79
N SER A 246 -2.98 0.71 -3.31
CA SER A 246 -1.61 0.24 -3.57
C SER A 246 -1.30 0.10 -5.05
N TYR A 247 -2.24 -0.49 -5.80
CA TYR A 247 -2.10 -0.68 -7.24
C TYR A 247 -2.01 0.65 -7.98
N VAL A 248 -2.93 1.57 -7.67
CA VAL A 248 -2.96 2.91 -8.24
C VAL A 248 -1.69 3.70 -7.90
N ALA A 249 -1.30 3.72 -6.62
CA ALA A 249 -0.14 4.46 -6.15
C ALA A 249 1.17 4.00 -6.79
N THR A 250 1.34 2.67 -6.93
CA THR A 250 2.54 2.09 -7.54
C THR A 250 2.65 2.43 -9.01
N VAL A 251 1.57 2.26 -9.78
CA VAL A 251 1.57 2.59 -11.20
C VAL A 251 1.80 4.09 -11.39
N LEU A 252 1.12 4.93 -10.61
CA LEU A 252 1.29 6.39 -10.67
C LEU A 252 2.72 6.83 -10.32
N ALA A 253 3.33 6.31 -9.26
CA ALA A 253 4.70 6.64 -8.90
C ALA A 253 5.68 6.31 -10.04
N THR A 254 5.47 5.16 -10.69
CA THR A 254 6.26 4.76 -11.85
C THR A 254 6.01 5.67 -13.05
N MET A 255 4.77 6.13 -13.26
CA MET A 255 4.44 7.09 -14.33
C MET A 255 5.11 8.45 -14.10
N VAL A 256 5.17 8.96 -12.86
CA VAL A 256 5.86 10.21 -12.51
C VAL A 256 7.34 10.10 -12.87
N LEU A 257 8.03 9.04 -12.46
CA LEU A 257 9.44 8.83 -12.81
C LEU A 257 9.63 8.53 -14.31
N GLY A 258 8.65 7.89 -14.94
CA GLY A 258 8.62 7.67 -16.39
C GLY A 258 8.52 8.97 -17.17
N GLN A 259 7.81 9.98 -16.66
CA GLN A 259 7.70 11.30 -17.27
C GLN A 259 9.03 12.07 -17.21
N GLU A 260 9.80 11.92 -16.15
CA GLU A 260 11.14 12.50 -16.04
C GLU A 260 12.18 11.74 -16.88
N THR A 261 11.87 10.53 -17.32
CA THR A 261 12.80 9.69 -18.10
C THR A 261 12.92 10.21 -19.53
N ILE A 262 14.13 10.52 -19.94
CA ILE A 262 14.43 10.92 -21.32
C ILE A 262 14.47 9.65 -22.17
N ALA A 263 13.53 9.52 -23.10
CA ALA A 263 13.42 8.40 -24.02
C ALA A 263 13.15 8.91 -25.46
N THR A 264 13.91 8.42 -26.42
CA THR A 264 13.67 8.69 -27.84
C THR A 264 12.96 7.48 -28.45
N ASP A 265 11.65 7.54 -28.52
CA ASP A 265 10.80 6.42 -28.93
C ASP A 265 9.76 6.82 -29.98
N ALA A 266 9.06 5.83 -30.54
CA ALA A 266 7.97 6.02 -31.48
C ALA A 266 6.70 6.65 -30.89
N PHE A 267 6.66 6.83 -29.55
CA PHE A 267 5.50 7.31 -28.80
C PHE A 267 5.72 8.71 -28.21
N ASN A 268 6.61 9.51 -28.81
CA ASN A 268 6.96 10.87 -28.32
C ASN A 268 7.43 10.91 -26.85
N GLY A 269 8.19 9.90 -26.42
CA GLY A 269 8.72 9.80 -25.07
C GLY A 269 7.74 9.20 -24.04
N PHE A 270 6.54 8.79 -24.45
CA PHE A 270 5.56 8.23 -23.53
C PHE A 270 5.80 6.77 -23.12
N SER A 271 6.75 6.07 -23.74
CA SER A 271 6.95 4.64 -23.45
C SER A 271 7.24 4.33 -21.98
N PRO A 272 8.05 5.11 -21.20
CA PRO A 272 8.27 4.85 -19.80
C PRO A 272 7.04 5.12 -18.92
N ILE A 273 6.13 6.01 -19.37
CA ILE A 273 4.86 6.29 -18.68
C ILE A 273 3.84 5.17 -18.96
N LEU A 274 3.80 4.70 -20.20
CA LEU A 274 2.82 3.71 -20.67
C LEU A 274 3.12 2.30 -20.16
N LEU A 275 4.40 1.95 -20.03
CA LEU A 275 4.85 0.61 -19.68
C LEU A 275 4.24 0.10 -18.35
N PRO A 276 4.29 0.82 -17.21
CA PRO A 276 3.71 0.33 -15.96
C PRO A 276 2.20 0.08 -16.06
N MET A 277 1.47 0.92 -16.80
CA MET A 277 0.02 0.72 -17.03
C MET A 277 -0.26 -0.53 -17.87
N LEU A 278 0.55 -0.80 -18.89
CA LEU A 278 0.41 -2.00 -19.71
C LEU A 278 0.77 -3.27 -18.95
N ILE A 279 1.84 -3.26 -18.14
CA ILE A 279 2.20 -4.37 -17.26
C ILE A 279 1.06 -4.67 -16.29
N ALA A 280 0.48 -3.64 -15.70
CA ALA A 280 -0.68 -3.72 -14.84
C ALA A 280 -1.87 -4.37 -15.54
N GLY A 281 -2.20 -3.91 -16.75
CA GLY A 281 -3.31 -4.46 -17.55
C GLY A 281 -3.08 -5.91 -17.96
N VAL A 282 -1.88 -6.24 -18.42
CA VAL A 282 -1.51 -7.62 -18.81
C VAL A 282 -1.54 -8.56 -17.61
N GLY A 283 -1.14 -8.08 -16.43
CA GLY A 283 -1.26 -8.82 -15.16
C GLY A 283 -2.69 -9.27 -14.87
N ILE A 284 -3.71 -8.44 -15.21
CA ILE A 284 -5.13 -8.84 -15.10
C ILE A 284 -5.43 -10.04 -16.01
N LEU A 285 -4.99 -9.97 -17.28
CA LEU A 285 -5.26 -11.03 -18.26
C LEU A 285 -4.64 -12.37 -17.81
N PHE A 286 -3.41 -12.34 -17.31
CA PHE A 286 -2.75 -13.57 -16.84
C PHE A 286 -3.21 -14.01 -15.46
N SER A 287 -3.74 -13.12 -14.63
CA SER A 287 -4.47 -13.51 -13.42
C SER A 287 -5.75 -14.27 -13.76
N ILE A 288 -6.49 -13.85 -14.81
CA ILE A 288 -7.65 -14.62 -15.32
C ILE A 288 -7.22 -16.04 -15.72
N VAL A 289 -6.13 -16.18 -16.47
CA VAL A 289 -5.59 -17.50 -16.86
C VAL A 289 -5.16 -18.28 -15.60
N GLY A 290 -4.50 -17.63 -14.64
CA GLY A 290 -4.09 -18.20 -13.36
C GLY A 290 -5.24 -18.84 -12.58
N THR A 291 -6.44 -18.22 -12.62
CA THR A 291 -7.63 -18.77 -11.95
C THR A 291 -8.04 -20.16 -12.49
N TRP A 292 -7.69 -20.51 -13.72
CA TRP A 292 -8.03 -21.80 -14.31
C TRP A 292 -7.17 -22.96 -13.77
N PHE A 293 -6.00 -22.64 -13.19
CA PHE A 293 -5.13 -23.65 -12.59
C PHE A 293 -5.54 -24.03 -11.17
N VAL A 294 -6.40 -23.22 -10.50
CA VAL A 294 -6.83 -23.50 -9.13
C VAL A 294 -7.95 -24.54 -9.14
N ARG A 295 -7.55 -25.80 -9.09
CA ARG A 295 -8.48 -26.95 -9.07
C ARG A 295 -7.88 -28.09 -8.25
N ILE A 296 -8.74 -28.79 -7.51
CA ILE A 296 -8.40 -30.05 -6.85
C ILE A 296 -9.30 -31.17 -7.35
N SER A 297 -8.80 -32.39 -7.34
CA SER A 297 -9.60 -33.57 -7.68
C SER A 297 -10.41 -34.02 -6.46
N ASP A 298 -11.63 -34.51 -6.65
CA ASP A 298 -12.42 -35.11 -5.58
C ASP A 298 -11.74 -36.33 -4.94
N SER A 299 -10.79 -36.97 -5.65
CA SER A 299 -9.97 -38.07 -5.14
C SER A 299 -8.88 -37.63 -4.15
N ALA A 300 -8.59 -36.36 -4.03
CA ALA A 300 -7.56 -35.84 -3.12
C ALA A 300 -7.92 -35.97 -1.63
N GLY A 301 -9.17 -36.24 -1.32
CA GLY A 301 -9.68 -36.34 0.05
C GLY A 301 -9.74 -34.96 0.72
N ILE A 302 -9.80 -34.94 2.04
CA ILE A 302 -9.82 -33.71 2.87
C ILE A 302 -8.36 -33.36 3.22
N SER A 303 -7.70 -32.53 2.38
CA SER A 303 -6.27 -32.21 2.51
C SER A 303 -6.00 -30.72 2.35
N THR A 304 -5.42 -30.11 3.38
CA THR A 304 -4.91 -28.74 3.34
C THR A 304 -3.79 -28.58 2.32
N GLU A 305 -2.92 -29.57 2.18
CA GLU A 305 -1.81 -29.54 1.23
C GLU A 305 -2.28 -29.50 -0.22
N ALA A 306 -3.35 -30.26 -0.56
CA ALA A 306 -3.92 -30.25 -1.90
C ALA A 306 -4.52 -28.87 -2.26
N VAL A 307 -5.20 -28.22 -1.32
CA VAL A 307 -5.76 -26.88 -1.49
C VAL A 307 -4.64 -25.86 -1.67
N GLN A 308 -3.64 -25.86 -0.78
CA GLN A 308 -2.49 -24.95 -0.85
C GLN A 308 -1.74 -25.10 -2.18
N LYS A 309 -1.50 -26.33 -2.62
CA LYS A 309 -0.83 -26.60 -3.90
C LYS A 309 -1.63 -26.05 -5.08
N ALA A 310 -2.95 -26.18 -5.07
CA ALA A 310 -3.79 -25.64 -6.14
C ALA A 310 -3.72 -24.10 -6.20
N LEU A 311 -3.78 -23.42 -5.06
CA LEU A 311 -3.64 -21.96 -4.99
C LEU A 311 -2.26 -21.51 -5.45
N ASN A 312 -1.21 -22.19 -4.99
CA ASN A 312 0.17 -21.92 -5.41
C ASN A 312 0.36 -22.12 -6.92
N MET A 313 -0.25 -23.14 -7.54
CA MET A 313 -0.19 -23.34 -9.00
C MET A 313 -0.80 -22.17 -9.76
N GLY A 314 -1.94 -21.66 -9.31
CA GLY A 314 -2.57 -20.47 -9.91
C GLY A 314 -1.67 -19.23 -9.78
N ASN A 315 -1.09 -19.03 -8.62
CA ASN A 315 -0.18 -17.92 -8.35
C ASN A 315 1.08 -17.99 -9.22
N TRP A 316 1.81 -19.11 -9.19
CA TRP A 316 3.01 -19.30 -10.00
C TRP A 316 2.73 -19.20 -11.50
N GLY A 317 1.60 -19.77 -11.95
CA GLY A 317 1.16 -19.66 -13.35
C GLY A 317 0.98 -18.19 -13.77
N SER A 318 0.32 -17.39 -12.95
CA SER A 318 0.13 -15.95 -13.20
C SER A 318 1.46 -15.19 -13.23
N ILE A 319 2.37 -15.44 -12.27
CA ILE A 319 3.69 -14.80 -12.18
C ILE A 319 4.54 -15.10 -13.42
N ILE A 320 4.64 -16.36 -13.81
CA ILE A 320 5.46 -16.80 -14.95
C ILE A 320 4.93 -16.17 -16.25
N LEU A 321 3.61 -16.22 -16.47
CA LEU A 321 2.99 -15.64 -17.66
C LEU A 321 3.16 -14.12 -17.70
N THR A 322 3.05 -13.45 -16.56
CA THR A 322 3.29 -12.01 -16.46
C THR A 322 4.75 -11.66 -16.76
N ALA A 323 5.72 -12.46 -16.28
CA ALA A 323 7.13 -12.27 -16.58
C ALA A 323 7.43 -12.42 -18.09
N ILE A 324 6.89 -13.46 -18.73
CA ILE A 324 7.04 -13.69 -20.17
C ILE A 324 6.43 -12.53 -20.96
N ALA A 325 5.23 -12.10 -20.61
CA ALA A 325 4.58 -10.99 -21.30
C ALA A 325 5.29 -9.66 -21.09
N SER A 326 5.83 -9.41 -19.90
CA SER A 326 6.62 -8.22 -19.61
C SER A 326 7.87 -8.15 -20.48
N PHE A 327 8.51 -9.29 -20.78
CA PHE A 327 9.61 -9.34 -21.74
C PHE A 327 9.19 -8.80 -23.11
N PHE A 328 8.09 -9.32 -23.67
CA PHE A 328 7.61 -8.85 -24.97
C PHE A 328 7.13 -7.40 -24.93
N LEU A 329 6.46 -6.96 -23.88
CA LEU A 329 6.06 -5.57 -23.71
C LEU A 329 7.26 -4.63 -23.70
N VAL A 330 8.28 -4.94 -22.93
CA VAL A 330 9.51 -4.15 -22.85
C VAL A 330 10.18 -4.07 -24.22
N GLN A 331 10.28 -5.20 -24.96
CA GLN A 331 10.88 -5.22 -26.28
C GLN A 331 10.10 -4.41 -27.31
N TYR A 332 8.77 -4.35 -27.20
CA TYR A 332 7.91 -3.68 -28.18
C TYR A 332 7.70 -2.20 -27.85
N ILE A 333 7.62 -1.84 -26.56
CA ILE A 333 7.24 -0.49 -26.12
C ILE A 333 8.45 0.42 -25.93
N LEU A 334 9.51 -0.09 -25.26
CA LEU A 334 10.68 0.73 -24.97
C LEU A 334 11.63 0.83 -26.15
N PRO A 335 12.32 2.00 -26.31
CA PRO A 335 13.26 2.19 -27.39
C PRO A 335 14.48 1.26 -27.29
N GLU A 336 15.14 1.03 -28.41
CA GLU A 336 16.44 0.32 -28.44
C GLU A 336 17.59 1.19 -27.96
N THR A 337 17.41 2.50 -28.03
CA THR A 337 18.37 3.49 -27.55
C THR A 337 18.39 3.53 -26.02
N THR A 338 19.51 3.99 -25.47
CA THR A 338 19.66 4.22 -24.03
C THR A 338 18.67 5.28 -23.56
N MET A 339 18.03 5.04 -22.44
CA MET A 339 17.17 5.97 -21.72
C MET A 339 17.96 6.56 -20.55
N GLN A 340 17.56 7.74 -20.08
CA GLN A 340 18.23 8.41 -18.98
C GLN A 340 17.23 9.01 -17.97
N LEU A 341 17.51 8.81 -16.67
CA LEU A 341 16.80 9.49 -15.57
C LEU A 341 17.82 10.09 -14.60
N ARG A 342 17.80 11.42 -14.45
CA ARG A 342 18.69 12.17 -13.53
C ARG A 342 20.16 11.75 -13.62
N GLY A 343 20.67 11.58 -14.85
CA GLY A 343 22.06 11.21 -15.14
C GLY A 343 22.35 9.70 -15.08
N PHE A 344 21.41 8.86 -14.68
CA PHE A 344 21.56 7.41 -14.75
C PHE A 344 21.06 6.89 -16.08
N GLU A 345 21.93 6.21 -16.82
CA GLU A 345 21.62 5.62 -18.12
C GLU A 345 21.25 4.13 -17.99
N PHE A 346 20.24 3.70 -18.74
CA PHE A 346 19.77 2.31 -18.74
C PHE A 346 19.11 1.92 -20.06
N THR A 347 19.10 0.63 -20.33
CA THR A 347 18.53 0.06 -21.56
C THR A 347 17.16 -0.56 -21.28
N ARG A 348 16.43 -0.94 -22.34
CA ARG A 348 15.17 -1.69 -22.22
C ARG A 348 15.35 -3.03 -21.50
N MET A 349 16.51 -3.70 -21.68
CA MET A 349 16.76 -4.97 -20.98
C MET A 349 16.99 -4.77 -19.49
N ASP A 350 17.61 -3.67 -19.07
CA ASP A 350 17.78 -3.34 -17.64
C ASP A 350 16.42 -3.11 -16.99
N VAL A 351 15.48 -2.48 -17.69
CA VAL A 351 14.09 -2.35 -17.20
C VAL A 351 13.42 -3.71 -17.05
N PHE A 352 13.62 -4.64 -17.99
CA PHE A 352 13.09 -6.00 -17.85
C PHE A 352 13.68 -6.74 -16.64
N TYR A 353 15.00 -6.62 -16.43
CA TYR A 353 15.64 -7.22 -15.24
C TYR A 353 15.13 -6.61 -13.94
N ALA A 354 14.87 -5.32 -13.91
CA ALA A 354 14.24 -4.66 -12.75
C ALA A 354 12.82 -5.21 -12.48
N ILE A 355 12.01 -5.44 -13.52
CA ILE A 355 10.69 -6.09 -13.40
C ILE A 355 10.83 -7.49 -12.81
N LEU A 356 11.79 -8.29 -13.29
CA LEU A 356 12.04 -9.63 -12.74
C LEU A 356 12.46 -9.58 -11.27
N VAL A 357 13.30 -8.62 -10.88
CA VAL A 357 13.64 -8.41 -9.47
C VAL A 357 12.38 -8.18 -8.63
N GLY A 358 11.45 -7.35 -9.08
CA GLY A 358 10.19 -7.11 -8.38
C GLY A 358 9.35 -8.40 -8.21
N LEU A 359 9.20 -9.18 -9.27
CA LEU A 359 8.47 -10.45 -9.23
C LEU A 359 9.15 -11.47 -8.29
N VAL A 360 10.48 -11.52 -8.28
CA VAL A 360 11.25 -12.38 -7.37
C VAL A 360 11.11 -11.93 -5.93
N VAL A 361 11.19 -10.63 -5.64
CA VAL A 361 10.96 -10.07 -4.29
C VAL A 361 9.58 -10.47 -3.79
N GLY A 362 8.51 -10.24 -4.58
CA GLY A 362 7.16 -10.63 -4.18
C GLY A 362 7.01 -12.11 -3.88
N THR A 363 7.64 -12.94 -4.69
CA THR A 363 7.64 -14.41 -4.51
C THR A 363 8.38 -14.83 -3.24
N LEU A 364 9.59 -14.32 -3.03
CA LEU A 364 10.39 -14.62 -1.84
C LEU A 364 9.70 -14.14 -0.56
N MET A 365 9.07 -12.96 -0.58
CA MET A 365 8.27 -12.46 0.54
C MET A 365 7.13 -13.42 0.89
N SER A 366 6.41 -13.94 -0.10
CA SER A 366 5.35 -14.91 0.13
C SER A 366 5.89 -16.20 0.75
N ILE A 367 7.00 -16.76 0.24
CA ILE A 367 7.62 -17.99 0.75
C ILE A 367 8.12 -17.79 2.19
N ILE A 368 8.75 -16.66 2.48
CA ILE A 368 9.30 -16.39 3.83
C ILE A 368 8.15 -16.21 4.82
N THR A 369 7.11 -15.48 4.45
CA THR A 369 5.93 -15.29 5.31
C THR A 369 5.24 -16.62 5.59
N GLU A 370 5.06 -17.47 4.57
CA GLU A 370 4.53 -18.84 4.73
C GLU A 370 5.39 -19.64 5.73
N TYR A 371 6.71 -19.55 5.64
CA TYR A 371 7.60 -20.26 6.58
C TYR A 371 7.38 -19.83 8.03
N TYR A 372 7.18 -18.53 8.29
CA TYR A 372 7.01 -18.04 9.65
C TYR A 372 5.61 -18.24 10.22
N THR A 373 4.60 -18.38 9.36
CA THR A 373 3.20 -18.40 9.80
C THR A 373 2.49 -19.75 9.59
N ALA A 374 2.95 -20.61 8.69
CA ALA A 374 2.23 -21.84 8.38
C ALA A 374 2.34 -22.91 9.49
N MET A 375 1.25 -23.64 9.69
CA MET A 375 1.18 -24.77 10.61
C MET A 375 2.28 -25.80 10.31
N GLY A 376 2.81 -26.40 11.38
CA GLY A 376 3.85 -27.45 11.28
C GLY A 376 5.26 -26.91 11.00
N LYS A 377 5.43 -25.63 10.69
CA LYS A 377 6.74 -25.01 10.51
C LYS A 377 7.39 -24.69 11.86
N ARG A 378 8.73 -24.64 11.88
CA ARG A 378 9.52 -24.43 13.10
C ARG A 378 9.08 -23.22 13.94
N PRO A 379 8.80 -22.01 13.38
CA PRO A 379 8.39 -20.85 14.17
C PRO A 379 7.07 -21.10 14.91
N VAL A 380 6.03 -21.59 14.23
CA VAL A 380 4.72 -21.90 14.82
C VAL A 380 4.85 -23.01 15.86
N MET A 381 5.62 -24.09 15.56
CA MET A 381 5.89 -25.15 16.53
C MET A 381 6.64 -24.66 17.78
N SER A 382 7.44 -23.61 17.65
CA SER A 382 8.09 -22.95 18.81
C SER A 382 7.07 -22.33 19.76
N ILE A 383 6.07 -21.60 19.21
CA ILE A 383 4.97 -21.00 19.99
C ILE A 383 4.13 -22.08 20.67
N ILE A 384 3.80 -23.16 19.93
CA ILE A 384 3.05 -24.32 20.45
C ILE A 384 3.75 -24.95 21.67
N ARG A 385 5.07 -25.16 21.59
CA ARG A 385 5.84 -25.70 22.73
C ARG A 385 5.82 -24.75 23.93
N GLN A 386 5.90 -23.44 23.71
CA GLN A 386 5.85 -22.44 24.76
C GLN A 386 4.45 -22.33 25.37
N SER A 387 3.39 -22.66 24.63
CA SER A 387 2.02 -22.76 25.16
C SER A 387 1.88 -23.81 26.27
N ALA A 388 2.65 -24.88 26.22
CA ALA A 388 2.67 -25.90 27.28
C ALA A 388 3.17 -25.38 28.62
N THR A 389 3.92 -24.30 28.66
CA THR A 389 4.44 -23.68 29.88
C THR A 389 3.46 -22.63 30.43
N GLY A 390 2.56 -22.09 29.63
CA GLY A 390 1.49 -21.17 30.04
C GLY A 390 1.30 -19.96 29.13
N HIS A 391 0.39 -19.09 29.53
CA HIS A 391 -0.02 -17.91 28.75
C HIS A 391 1.13 -16.90 28.50
N ALA A 392 1.89 -16.58 29.56
CA ALA A 392 2.98 -15.59 29.46
C ALA A 392 4.07 -16.04 28.48
N THR A 393 4.46 -17.31 28.54
CA THR A 393 5.49 -17.87 27.65
C THR A 393 5.00 -17.96 26.20
N ASN A 394 3.72 -18.25 25.97
CA ASN A 394 3.13 -18.17 24.64
C ASN A 394 3.24 -16.74 24.07
N VAL A 395 2.85 -15.71 24.85
CA VAL A 395 2.95 -14.31 24.42
C VAL A 395 4.39 -13.93 24.08
N ILE A 396 5.34 -14.28 24.98
CA ILE A 396 6.79 -14.03 24.72
C ILE A 396 7.24 -14.73 23.44
N GLY A 397 6.81 -15.98 23.23
CA GLY A 397 7.16 -16.77 22.06
C GLY A 397 6.73 -16.15 20.74
N GLY A 398 5.50 -15.69 20.66
CA GLY A 398 4.98 -15.06 19.46
C GLY A 398 5.61 -13.70 19.17
N LEU A 399 5.85 -12.88 20.22
CA LEU A 399 6.61 -11.63 20.05
C LEU A 399 8.02 -11.91 19.51
N ALA A 400 8.71 -12.91 20.04
CA ALA A 400 10.05 -13.29 19.59
C ALA A 400 10.04 -13.77 18.13
N VAL A 401 9.09 -14.65 17.76
CA VAL A 401 8.92 -15.13 16.38
C VAL A 401 8.60 -13.97 15.44
N GLY A 402 7.71 -13.06 15.83
CA GLY A 402 7.38 -11.88 15.04
C GLY A 402 8.59 -10.99 14.78
N MET A 403 9.40 -10.71 15.80
CA MET A 403 10.65 -9.93 15.64
C MET A 403 11.66 -10.65 14.75
N GLU A 404 11.88 -11.95 14.96
CA GLU A 404 12.77 -12.77 14.11
C GLU A 404 12.31 -12.76 12.64
N SER A 405 11.02 -12.80 12.42
CA SER A 405 10.40 -12.86 11.08
C SER A 405 10.66 -11.63 10.21
N THR A 406 11.14 -10.52 10.76
CA THR A 406 11.49 -9.32 9.99
C THR A 406 12.84 -9.46 9.28
N PHE A 407 13.72 -10.32 9.76
CA PHE A 407 15.13 -10.40 9.31
C PHE A 407 15.25 -10.74 7.82
N LEU A 408 14.74 -11.90 7.40
CA LEU A 408 14.84 -12.33 6.00
C LEU A 408 14.07 -11.42 5.03
N PRO A 409 12.83 -10.99 5.32
CA PRO A 409 12.10 -10.06 4.48
C PRO A 409 12.84 -8.75 4.24
N ILE A 410 13.44 -8.17 5.27
CA ILE A 410 14.21 -6.93 5.11
C ILE A 410 15.44 -7.13 4.24
N LEU A 411 16.14 -8.26 4.34
CA LEU A 411 17.26 -8.56 3.44
C LEU A 411 16.81 -8.72 1.99
N VAL A 412 15.69 -9.41 1.76
CA VAL A 412 15.11 -9.55 0.42
C VAL A 412 14.68 -8.21 -0.14
N LEU A 413 14.04 -7.37 0.68
CA LEU A 413 13.61 -6.03 0.27
C LEU A 413 14.84 -5.14 -0.07
N ALA A 414 15.84 -5.10 0.80
CA ALA A 414 17.06 -4.34 0.59
C ALA A 414 17.83 -4.81 -0.67
N GLY A 415 17.93 -6.14 -0.86
CA GLY A 415 18.49 -6.72 -2.08
C GLY A 415 17.68 -6.38 -3.33
N GLY A 416 16.34 -6.36 -3.21
CA GLY A 416 15.44 -5.98 -4.29
C GLY A 416 15.57 -4.50 -4.69
N ILE A 417 15.63 -3.60 -3.71
CA ILE A 417 15.86 -2.16 -3.93
C ILE A 417 17.21 -1.95 -4.61
N TYR A 418 18.27 -2.52 -4.05
CA TYR A 418 19.62 -2.37 -4.60
C TYR A 418 19.74 -2.97 -6.00
N GLY A 419 19.21 -4.17 -6.21
CA GLY A 419 19.26 -4.86 -7.50
C GLY A 419 18.47 -4.13 -8.59
N SER A 420 17.26 -3.68 -8.29
CA SER A 420 16.45 -2.94 -9.25
C SER A 420 17.06 -1.55 -9.56
N TYR A 421 17.64 -0.89 -8.56
CA TYR A 421 18.39 0.35 -8.76
C TYR A 421 19.65 0.14 -9.61
N TRP A 422 20.38 -0.96 -9.40
CA TRP A 422 21.56 -1.30 -10.21
C TRP A 422 21.25 -1.41 -11.70
N PHE A 423 20.08 -1.96 -12.05
CA PHE A 423 19.69 -2.11 -13.45
C PHE A 423 19.20 -0.80 -14.07
N ALA A 424 18.25 -0.11 -13.46
CA ALA A 424 17.59 1.03 -14.12
C ALA A 424 17.39 2.25 -13.19
N GLY A 425 18.27 2.43 -12.19
CA GLY A 425 18.22 3.56 -11.26
C GLY A 425 16.89 3.64 -10.51
N LEU A 426 16.45 4.85 -10.23
CA LEU A 426 15.17 5.10 -9.54
C LEU A 426 13.96 4.58 -10.34
N TYR A 427 14.01 4.67 -11.68
CA TYR A 427 12.97 4.07 -12.52
C TYR A 427 12.92 2.55 -12.37
N GLY A 428 14.11 1.91 -12.19
CA GLY A 428 14.21 0.48 -11.92
C GLY A 428 13.48 0.05 -10.64
N VAL A 429 13.61 0.81 -9.57
CA VAL A 429 12.91 0.54 -8.30
C VAL A 429 11.38 0.66 -8.48
N ALA A 430 10.94 1.70 -9.17
CA ALA A 430 9.52 1.93 -9.42
C ALA A 430 8.90 0.86 -10.32
N ILE A 431 9.57 0.50 -11.41
CA ILE A 431 9.06 -0.52 -12.34
C ILE A 431 9.12 -1.93 -11.73
N ALA A 432 10.05 -2.19 -10.81
CA ALA A 432 10.08 -3.42 -10.03
C ALA A 432 8.83 -3.53 -9.14
N ALA A 433 8.45 -2.43 -8.46
CA ALA A 433 7.20 -2.35 -7.70
C ALA A 433 5.98 -2.58 -8.62
N ALA A 434 5.92 -1.94 -9.78
CA ALA A 434 4.85 -2.11 -10.75
C ALA A 434 4.77 -3.56 -11.28
N GLY A 435 5.91 -4.19 -11.55
CA GLY A 435 6.00 -5.60 -11.94
C GLY A 435 5.48 -6.54 -10.85
N MET A 436 5.86 -6.31 -9.59
CA MET A 436 5.32 -7.03 -8.45
C MET A 436 3.81 -6.87 -8.35
N MET A 437 3.30 -5.64 -8.45
CA MET A 437 1.87 -5.35 -8.36
C MET A 437 1.05 -5.89 -9.53
N ALA A 438 1.64 -6.21 -10.68
CA ALA A 438 0.93 -6.80 -11.80
C ALA A 438 0.24 -8.14 -11.45
N THR A 439 0.75 -8.87 -10.44
CA THR A 439 0.16 -10.13 -9.97
C THR A 439 -0.90 -9.95 -8.87
N THR A 440 -1.19 -8.71 -8.46
CA THR A 440 -2.10 -8.39 -7.34
C THR A 440 -3.49 -8.98 -7.52
N ALA A 441 -4.03 -9.03 -8.74
CA ALA A 441 -5.35 -9.60 -8.99
C ALA A 441 -5.44 -11.07 -8.55
N MET A 442 -4.39 -11.85 -8.78
CA MET A 442 -4.33 -13.25 -8.34
C MET A 442 -4.02 -13.36 -6.86
N GLN A 443 -3.10 -12.55 -6.34
CA GLN A 443 -2.79 -12.51 -4.91
C GLN A 443 -4.03 -12.16 -4.08
N LEU A 444 -4.78 -11.15 -4.50
CA LEU A 444 -6.01 -10.75 -3.83
C LEU A 444 -7.11 -11.80 -3.95
N ALA A 445 -7.17 -12.52 -5.05
CA ALA A 445 -8.12 -13.64 -5.20
C ALA A 445 -7.83 -14.77 -4.20
N ILE A 446 -6.55 -15.05 -3.96
CA ILE A 446 -6.07 -16.03 -3.01
C ILE A 446 -6.27 -15.55 -1.56
N ASP A 447 -6.06 -14.26 -1.31
CA ASP A 447 -6.21 -13.68 0.02
C ASP A 447 -7.69 -13.62 0.43
N ALA A 448 -8.57 -13.10 -0.42
CA ALA A 448 -10.01 -13.01 -0.17
C ALA A 448 -10.73 -14.37 -0.06
N PHE A 449 -10.11 -15.44 -0.55
CA PHE A 449 -10.59 -16.80 -0.35
C PHE A 449 -10.67 -17.18 1.15
N GLY A 450 -9.71 -16.73 1.97
CA GLY A 450 -9.62 -17.02 3.41
C GLY A 450 -10.88 -16.60 4.18
N PRO A 451 -11.20 -15.32 4.25
CA PRO A 451 -12.40 -14.83 4.95
C PRO A 451 -13.72 -15.44 4.43
N ILE A 452 -13.80 -15.78 3.14
CA ILE A 452 -14.97 -16.48 2.59
C ILE A 452 -15.06 -17.90 3.14
N ALA A 453 -13.92 -18.58 3.31
CA ALA A 453 -13.89 -19.95 3.84
C ALA A 453 -14.18 -19.96 5.34
N ASP A 454 -13.66 -19.01 6.11
CA ASP A 454 -13.91 -18.85 7.52
C ASP A 454 -15.39 -18.59 7.80
N ASN A 455 -15.97 -17.58 7.19
CA ASN A 455 -17.41 -17.31 7.26
C ASN A 455 -18.29 -18.49 6.81
N ALA A 456 -17.83 -19.29 5.86
CA ALA A 456 -18.55 -20.51 5.47
C ALA A 456 -18.54 -21.54 6.59
N GLY A 457 -17.46 -21.63 7.37
CA GLY A 457 -17.37 -22.41 8.61
C GLY A 457 -18.33 -21.92 9.67
N GLY A 458 -18.36 -20.61 9.92
CA GLY A 458 -19.28 -19.98 10.86
C GLY A 458 -20.76 -20.24 10.50
N ILE A 459 -21.12 -20.08 9.23
CA ILE A 459 -22.49 -20.39 8.75
C ILE A 459 -22.81 -21.88 8.90
N ALA A 460 -21.84 -22.78 8.67
CA ALA A 460 -22.05 -24.21 8.84
C ALA A 460 -22.32 -24.57 10.29
N GLU A 461 -21.59 -23.98 11.25
CA GLU A 461 -21.81 -24.18 12.68
C GLU A 461 -23.15 -23.60 13.15
N MET A 462 -23.39 -22.31 12.85
CA MET A 462 -24.66 -21.63 13.22
C MET A 462 -25.91 -22.29 12.61
N SER A 463 -25.74 -23.02 11.51
CA SER A 463 -26.83 -23.75 10.86
C SER A 463 -26.92 -25.20 11.28
N GLU A 464 -26.10 -25.61 12.25
CA GLU A 464 -26.05 -26.99 12.78
C GLU A 464 -25.86 -28.04 11.67
N LEU A 465 -24.99 -27.77 10.69
CA LEU A 465 -24.72 -28.72 9.61
C LEU A 465 -23.92 -29.93 10.13
N PRO A 466 -23.94 -31.09 9.40
CA PRO A 466 -23.15 -32.26 9.77
C PRO A 466 -21.66 -31.91 9.95
N LYS A 467 -21.00 -32.54 10.93
CA LYS A 467 -19.58 -32.29 11.27
C LYS A 467 -18.63 -32.39 10.07
N GLU A 468 -18.92 -33.30 9.12
CA GLU A 468 -18.14 -33.45 7.89
C GLU A 468 -18.13 -32.18 7.02
N VAL A 469 -19.12 -31.32 7.14
CA VAL A 469 -19.17 -30.03 6.44
C VAL A 469 -18.20 -29.08 7.10
N ARG A 470 -18.22 -28.99 8.43
CA ARG A 470 -17.28 -28.17 9.19
C ARG A 470 -15.82 -28.62 8.96
N GLU A 471 -15.53 -29.91 8.97
CA GLU A 471 -14.20 -30.43 8.66
C GLU A 471 -13.66 -29.95 7.30
N LYS A 472 -14.52 -29.87 6.29
CA LYS A 472 -14.11 -29.35 4.96
C LYS A 472 -13.91 -27.84 4.95
N THR A 473 -14.76 -27.08 5.63
CA THR A 473 -14.60 -25.62 5.76
C THR A 473 -13.37 -25.27 6.58
N ASP A 474 -13.09 -25.99 7.68
CA ASP A 474 -11.89 -25.82 8.50
C ASP A 474 -10.59 -26.09 7.73
N VAL A 475 -10.60 -27.01 6.76
CA VAL A 475 -9.47 -27.23 5.86
C VAL A 475 -9.25 -26.01 4.96
N LEU A 476 -10.33 -25.44 4.41
CA LEU A 476 -10.23 -24.24 3.57
C LEU A 476 -9.77 -23.03 4.39
N ASP A 477 -10.34 -22.85 5.59
CA ASP A 477 -9.99 -21.78 6.51
C ASP A 477 -8.52 -21.86 6.96
N ALA A 478 -8.02 -23.03 7.32
CA ALA A 478 -6.62 -23.23 7.70
C ALA A 478 -5.64 -22.86 6.58
N VAL A 479 -6.01 -23.08 5.32
CA VAL A 479 -5.24 -22.62 4.16
C VAL A 479 -5.44 -21.11 3.99
N GLY A 480 -6.66 -20.61 4.20
CA GLY A 480 -7.01 -19.20 4.14
C GLY A 480 -6.15 -18.33 5.06
N ASN A 481 -5.92 -18.75 6.28
CA ASN A 481 -5.06 -18.03 7.23
C ASN A 481 -3.60 -17.94 6.78
N THR A 482 -3.08 -19.02 6.20
CA THR A 482 -1.71 -19.01 5.64
C THR A 482 -1.63 -18.08 4.43
N THR A 483 -2.62 -18.13 3.54
CA THR A 483 -2.64 -17.27 2.35
C THR A 483 -2.89 -15.81 2.69
N ALA A 484 -3.73 -15.52 3.70
CA ALA A 484 -3.93 -14.16 4.20
C ALA A 484 -2.64 -13.57 4.79
N ALA A 485 -1.87 -14.36 5.56
CA ALA A 485 -0.57 -13.92 6.06
C ALA A 485 0.41 -13.63 4.91
N THR A 486 0.48 -14.52 3.90
CA THR A 486 1.32 -14.34 2.70
C THR A 486 0.91 -13.11 1.88
N GLY A 487 -0.39 -12.86 1.72
CA GLY A 487 -0.93 -11.68 1.04
C GLY A 487 -0.55 -10.39 1.75
N LYS A 488 -0.61 -10.36 3.09
CA LYS A 488 -0.17 -9.23 3.92
C LYS A 488 1.33 -9.00 3.82
N GLY A 489 2.16 -10.05 3.81
CA GLY A 489 3.61 -9.94 3.58
C GLY A 489 3.95 -9.37 2.21
N PHE A 490 3.27 -9.82 1.16
CA PHE A 490 3.36 -9.25 -0.19
C PHE A 490 2.95 -7.77 -0.22
N ALA A 491 1.85 -7.41 0.45
CA ALA A 491 1.35 -6.05 0.51
C ALA A 491 2.36 -5.09 1.18
N ILE A 492 3.04 -5.52 2.27
CA ILE A 492 4.05 -4.70 2.94
C ILE A 492 5.28 -4.48 2.03
N ALA A 493 5.75 -5.52 1.35
CA ALA A 493 6.89 -5.39 0.45
C ALA A 493 6.58 -4.47 -0.73
N SER A 494 5.40 -4.63 -1.34
CA SER A 494 4.95 -3.74 -2.40
C SER A 494 4.80 -2.30 -1.93
N ALA A 495 4.26 -2.09 -0.72
CA ALA A 495 4.14 -0.77 -0.12
C ALA A 495 5.51 -0.11 0.14
N ALA A 496 6.52 -0.88 0.56
CA ALA A 496 7.87 -0.38 0.76
C ALA A 496 8.51 0.09 -0.55
N LEU A 497 8.42 -0.72 -1.61
CA LEU A 497 8.93 -0.34 -2.94
C LEU A 497 8.15 0.86 -3.52
N THR A 498 6.83 0.88 -3.35
CA THR A 498 5.97 1.98 -3.80
C THR A 498 6.29 3.27 -3.04
N ALA A 499 6.46 3.21 -1.71
CA ALA A 499 6.82 4.38 -0.92
C ALA A 499 8.16 4.96 -1.35
N LEU A 500 9.14 4.11 -1.69
CA LEU A 500 10.42 4.56 -2.21
C LEU A 500 10.28 5.20 -3.60
N ALA A 501 9.45 4.65 -4.47
CA ALA A 501 9.15 5.25 -5.78
C ALA A 501 8.43 6.60 -5.64
N LEU A 502 7.43 6.70 -4.76
CA LEU A 502 6.74 7.97 -4.43
C LEU A 502 7.71 8.98 -3.81
N PHE A 503 8.62 8.52 -2.98
CA PHE A 503 9.65 9.36 -2.38
C PHE A 503 10.62 9.91 -3.44
N ALA A 504 11.06 9.08 -4.38
CA ALA A 504 11.87 9.53 -5.50
C ALA A 504 11.12 10.54 -6.40
N ALA A 505 9.81 10.31 -6.64
CA ALA A 505 8.95 11.25 -7.32
C ALA A 505 8.81 12.57 -6.54
N PHE A 506 8.62 12.50 -5.23
CA PHE A 506 8.56 13.68 -4.36
C PHE A 506 9.82 14.54 -4.43
N VAL A 507 11.00 13.93 -4.38
CA VAL A 507 12.30 14.63 -4.49
C VAL A 507 12.38 15.40 -5.81
N GLY A 508 11.95 14.80 -6.94
CA GLY A 508 11.93 15.47 -8.23
C GLY A 508 10.96 16.64 -8.30
N VAL A 509 9.70 16.39 -7.91
CA VAL A 509 8.65 17.41 -7.94
C VAL A 509 8.93 18.55 -6.95
N ALA A 510 9.52 18.26 -5.80
CA ALA A 510 9.93 19.27 -4.81
C ALA A 510 11.17 20.07 -5.23
N GLY A 511 11.87 19.67 -6.31
CA GLY A 511 13.04 20.36 -6.83
C GLY A 511 14.27 20.30 -5.93
N ILE A 512 14.36 19.28 -5.04
CA ILE A 512 15.52 19.07 -4.17
C ILE A 512 16.50 18.07 -4.79
N SER A 513 17.79 18.33 -4.65
CA SER A 513 18.85 17.48 -5.23
C SER A 513 19.06 16.16 -4.48
N GLY A 514 18.62 16.08 -3.22
CA GLY A 514 18.78 14.91 -2.35
C GLY A 514 18.33 15.23 -0.94
N ILE A 515 18.50 14.26 -0.04
CA ILE A 515 18.13 14.37 1.37
C ILE A 515 19.37 14.06 2.19
N ASP A 516 19.91 15.09 2.79
CA ASP A 516 21.08 15.01 3.63
C ASP A 516 20.67 14.71 5.07
N ILE A 517 20.73 13.42 5.43
CA ILE A 517 20.38 12.95 6.78
C ILE A 517 21.33 13.46 7.87
N TYR A 518 22.47 14.08 7.49
CA TYR A 518 23.41 14.66 8.43
C TYR A 518 22.95 16.03 8.95
N LYS A 519 22.00 16.67 8.28
CA LYS A 519 21.41 17.93 8.76
C LYS A 519 20.52 17.69 9.96
N ALA A 520 20.63 18.58 10.97
CA ALA A 520 19.94 18.40 12.25
C ALA A 520 18.40 18.44 12.12
N ASP A 521 17.85 19.26 11.26
CA ASP A 521 16.42 19.36 10.94
C ASP A 521 15.91 18.10 10.25
N VAL A 522 16.64 17.59 9.25
CA VAL A 522 16.31 16.34 8.53
C VAL A 522 16.37 15.15 9.48
N LEU A 523 17.44 15.05 10.27
CA LEU A 523 17.61 13.96 11.24
C LEU A 523 16.54 13.99 12.33
N SER A 524 16.21 15.17 12.86
CA SER A 524 15.14 15.33 13.86
C SER A 524 13.79 14.89 13.30
N CYS A 525 13.47 15.30 12.07
CA CYS A 525 12.23 14.91 11.40
C CYS A 525 12.21 13.40 11.05
N LEU A 526 13.36 12.78 10.76
CA LEU A 526 13.47 11.33 10.57
C LEU A 526 13.08 10.58 11.86
N PHE A 527 13.54 11.00 13.04
CA PHE A 527 13.12 10.40 14.32
C PHE A 527 11.62 10.56 14.56
N VAL A 528 11.06 11.76 14.28
CA VAL A 528 9.61 12.00 14.39
C VAL A 528 8.85 11.10 13.41
N GLY A 529 9.32 10.95 12.18
CA GLY A 529 8.73 10.04 11.20
C GLY A 529 8.74 8.59 11.66
N ALA A 530 9.89 8.12 12.19
CA ALA A 530 10.02 6.77 12.72
C ALA A 530 9.10 6.47 13.92
N MET A 531 8.72 7.49 14.69
CA MET A 531 7.76 7.37 15.79
C MET A 531 6.32 7.18 15.31
N ILE A 532 5.93 7.73 14.15
CA ILE A 532 4.54 7.72 13.69
C ILE A 532 3.92 6.31 13.64
N PRO A 533 4.56 5.27 13.07
CA PRO A 533 4.02 3.91 13.08
C PRO A 533 3.74 3.36 14.48
N PHE A 534 4.56 3.71 15.48
CA PHE A 534 4.35 3.29 16.87
C PHE A 534 3.12 3.96 17.49
N ILE A 535 2.95 5.27 17.30
CA ILE A 535 1.78 5.99 17.79
C ILE A 535 0.51 5.48 17.12
N PHE A 536 0.55 5.31 15.80
CA PHE A 536 -0.56 4.75 15.04
C PHE A 536 -0.96 3.36 15.54
N SER A 537 0.03 2.44 15.68
CA SER A 537 -0.18 1.10 16.23
C SER A 537 -0.80 1.14 17.62
N SER A 538 -0.27 1.99 18.50
CA SER A 538 -0.79 2.15 19.86
C SER A 538 -2.27 2.56 19.88
N LEU A 539 -2.64 3.50 19.01
CA LEU A 539 -4.03 3.96 18.89
C LEU A 539 -4.94 2.86 18.31
N ALA A 540 -4.49 2.14 17.28
CA ALA A 540 -5.25 1.07 16.66
C ALA A 540 -5.48 -0.10 17.63
N ILE A 541 -4.43 -0.57 18.30
CA ILE A 541 -4.51 -1.68 19.27
C ILE A 541 -5.40 -1.31 20.46
N ARG A 542 -5.25 -0.09 21.00
CA ARG A 542 -6.10 0.41 22.09
C ARG A 542 -7.55 0.50 21.65
N ALA A 543 -7.82 0.94 20.41
CA ALA A 543 -9.17 1.04 19.89
C ALA A 543 -9.86 -0.33 19.82
N VAL A 544 -9.13 -1.37 19.36
CA VAL A 544 -9.62 -2.76 19.38
C VAL A 544 -9.93 -3.21 20.80
N GLY A 545 -9.01 -3.01 21.76
CA GLY A 545 -9.21 -3.42 23.16
C GLY A 545 -10.42 -2.76 23.81
N GLU A 546 -10.61 -1.44 23.62
CA GLU A 546 -11.76 -0.72 24.16
C GLU A 546 -13.09 -1.17 23.51
N ALA A 547 -13.10 -1.41 22.21
CA ALA A 547 -14.27 -1.89 21.50
C ALA A 547 -14.63 -3.35 21.90
N ALA A 548 -13.62 -4.20 22.06
CA ALA A 548 -13.79 -5.58 22.53
C ALA A 548 -14.37 -5.64 23.96
N MET A 549 -13.93 -4.74 24.85
CA MET A 549 -14.51 -4.66 26.21
C MET A 549 -16.01 -4.32 26.17
N ALA A 550 -16.43 -3.37 25.32
CA ALA A 550 -17.84 -3.03 25.17
C ALA A 550 -18.65 -4.22 24.61
N MET A 551 -18.06 -4.99 23.70
CA MET A 551 -18.67 -6.22 23.18
C MET A 551 -18.81 -7.29 24.25
N VAL A 552 -17.75 -7.52 25.03
CA VAL A 552 -17.75 -8.47 26.18
C VAL A 552 -18.88 -8.14 27.18
N GLU A 553 -19.02 -6.85 27.52
CA GLU A 553 -20.08 -6.41 28.44
C GLU A 553 -21.48 -6.68 27.87
N GLU A 554 -21.69 -6.43 26.58
CA GLU A 554 -22.97 -6.69 25.92
C GLU A 554 -23.29 -8.20 25.85
N VAL A 555 -22.31 -9.04 25.45
CA VAL A 555 -22.52 -10.51 25.44
C VAL A 555 -22.85 -11.05 26.82
N ARG A 556 -22.13 -10.61 27.87
CA ARG A 556 -22.41 -10.96 29.27
C ARG A 556 -23.79 -10.49 29.71
N ARG A 557 -24.21 -9.28 29.29
CA ARG A 557 -25.54 -8.75 29.56
C ARG A 557 -26.58 -9.68 28.95
N GLN A 558 -26.45 -10.06 27.69
CA GLN A 558 -27.41 -10.92 27.01
C GLN A 558 -27.49 -12.30 27.64
N PHE A 559 -26.36 -12.93 27.97
CA PHE A 559 -26.35 -14.24 28.66
C PHE A 559 -27.06 -14.20 30.02
N LYS A 560 -27.03 -13.06 30.72
CA LYS A 560 -27.69 -12.89 32.01
C LYS A 560 -29.17 -12.52 31.89
N THR A 561 -29.56 -11.77 30.86
CA THR A 561 -30.90 -11.13 30.81
C THR A 561 -31.86 -11.76 29.83
N ILE A 562 -31.38 -12.52 28.84
CA ILE A 562 -32.24 -13.17 27.85
C ILE A 562 -32.55 -14.59 28.33
N PRO A 563 -33.81 -14.90 28.73
CA PRO A 563 -34.16 -16.22 29.19
C PRO A 563 -33.96 -17.25 28.08
N GLY A 564 -33.38 -18.41 28.45
CA GLY A 564 -33.22 -19.52 27.51
C GLY A 564 -32.13 -19.35 26.45
N ILE A 565 -31.29 -18.33 26.54
CA ILE A 565 -30.21 -18.10 25.55
C ILE A 565 -29.16 -19.24 25.61
N MET A 566 -28.78 -19.67 26.80
CA MET A 566 -27.81 -20.75 27.00
C MET A 566 -28.39 -22.15 26.65
N GLU A 567 -29.69 -22.32 26.74
CA GLU A 567 -30.42 -23.54 26.33
C GLU A 567 -30.77 -23.52 24.83
N GLY A 568 -30.43 -22.45 24.07
CA GLY A 568 -30.71 -22.34 22.68
C GLY A 568 -32.16 -22.01 22.30
N THR A 569 -32.99 -21.70 23.28
CA THR A 569 -34.42 -21.35 23.11
C THR A 569 -34.65 -19.83 23.04
N GLY A 570 -33.75 -19.05 23.66
CA GLY A 570 -33.75 -17.60 23.58
C GLY A 570 -33.04 -17.09 22.34
N LYS A 571 -33.54 -16.04 21.68
CA LYS A 571 -32.92 -15.44 20.51
C LYS A 571 -31.97 -14.34 20.93
N PRO A 572 -30.67 -14.41 20.52
CA PRO A 572 -29.71 -13.32 20.75
C PRO A 572 -30.07 -12.02 20.01
N GLU A 573 -29.73 -10.88 20.59
CA GLU A 573 -29.88 -9.56 19.98
C GLU A 573 -28.62 -9.22 19.14
N TYR A 574 -28.45 -9.87 17.99
CA TYR A 574 -27.28 -9.72 17.11
C TYR A 574 -27.05 -8.28 16.66
N ASP A 575 -28.12 -7.52 16.39
CA ASP A 575 -28.06 -6.15 15.91
C ASP A 575 -27.35 -5.21 16.88
N LYS A 576 -27.44 -5.47 18.19
CA LYS A 576 -26.76 -4.68 19.21
C LYS A 576 -25.23 -4.86 19.12
N CYS A 577 -24.76 -6.08 18.95
CA CYS A 577 -23.35 -6.38 18.79
C CYS A 577 -22.80 -5.73 17.51
N VAL A 578 -23.52 -5.82 16.39
CA VAL A 578 -23.18 -5.13 15.14
C VAL A 578 -23.11 -3.62 15.34
N ALA A 579 -24.07 -3.02 16.06
CA ALA A 579 -24.10 -1.59 16.32
C ALA A 579 -22.91 -1.12 17.18
N ILE A 580 -22.55 -1.87 18.23
CA ILE A 580 -21.40 -1.56 19.11
C ILE A 580 -20.10 -1.55 18.32
N SER A 581 -19.80 -2.60 17.53
CA SER A 581 -18.60 -2.65 16.68
C SER A 581 -18.59 -1.54 15.66
N THR A 582 -19.74 -1.23 15.04
CA THR A 582 -19.85 -0.14 14.04
C THR A 582 -19.54 1.22 14.66
N GLU A 583 -20.16 1.56 15.78
CA GLU A 583 -19.95 2.85 16.44
C GLU A 583 -18.51 3.01 16.91
N ALA A 584 -17.97 1.98 17.56
CA ALA A 584 -16.60 1.99 18.07
C ALA A 584 -15.59 2.18 16.93
N SER A 585 -15.71 1.43 15.84
CA SER A 585 -14.77 1.48 14.72
C SER A 585 -14.78 2.85 14.04
N ILE A 586 -15.95 3.41 13.73
CA ILE A 586 -16.08 4.71 13.08
C ILE A 586 -15.50 5.83 13.94
N LYS A 587 -15.75 5.82 15.24
CA LYS A 587 -15.23 6.83 16.15
C LYS A 587 -13.72 6.74 16.32
N LYS A 588 -13.19 5.52 16.39
CA LYS A 588 -11.78 5.27 16.73
C LYS A 588 -10.84 5.33 15.53
N MET A 589 -11.33 5.14 14.29
CA MET A 589 -10.49 5.27 13.08
C MET A 589 -10.09 6.70 12.76
N MET A 590 -10.81 7.72 13.28
CA MET A 590 -10.60 9.12 12.91
C MET A 590 -9.22 9.66 13.32
N LEU A 591 -8.77 9.36 14.53
CA LEU A 591 -7.51 9.89 15.06
C LEU A 591 -6.27 9.30 14.36
N PRO A 592 -6.14 7.98 14.17
CA PRO A 592 -5.08 7.40 13.34
C PRO A 592 -5.04 7.98 11.92
N GLY A 593 -6.22 8.12 11.28
CA GLY A 593 -6.32 8.72 9.95
C GLY A 593 -5.86 10.18 9.92
N ALA A 594 -6.27 10.98 10.89
CA ALA A 594 -5.85 12.38 10.99
C ALA A 594 -4.34 12.52 11.16
N ILE A 595 -3.71 11.72 12.00
CA ILE A 595 -2.24 11.73 12.19
C ILE A 595 -1.52 11.45 10.88
N THR A 596 -1.97 10.45 10.12
CA THR A 596 -1.34 10.05 8.85
C THR A 596 -1.37 11.18 7.81
N ILE A 597 -2.46 11.94 7.74
CA ILE A 597 -2.63 13.01 6.75
C ILE A 597 -1.99 14.32 7.22
N ILE A 598 -2.15 14.66 8.48
CA ILE A 598 -1.74 15.98 9.00
C ILE A 598 -0.23 16.04 9.28
N SER A 599 0.40 14.94 9.69
CA SER A 599 1.81 14.97 10.04
C SER A 599 2.74 15.36 8.88
N PRO A 600 2.59 14.84 7.63
CA PRO A 600 3.42 15.31 6.52
C PRO A 600 3.18 16.79 6.19
N LEU A 601 1.94 17.26 6.34
CA LEU A 601 1.61 18.68 6.12
C LEU A 601 2.37 19.58 7.10
N ILE A 602 2.30 19.25 8.40
CA ILE A 602 3.00 20.01 9.45
C ILE A 602 4.50 20.04 9.16
N ILE A 603 5.10 18.87 8.92
CA ILE A 603 6.55 18.79 8.69
C ILE A 603 6.95 19.54 7.42
N GLY A 604 6.23 19.32 6.31
CA GLY A 604 6.55 19.98 5.04
C GLY A 604 6.48 21.50 5.10
N PHE A 605 5.42 22.06 5.67
CA PHE A 605 5.26 23.51 5.74
C PHE A 605 6.12 24.20 6.82
N MET A 606 6.43 23.50 7.93
CA MET A 606 7.25 24.08 9.01
C MET A 606 8.75 23.94 8.75
N PHE A 607 9.20 22.78 8.25
CA PHE A 607 10.62 22.42 8.15
C PHE A 607 11.14 22.30 6.71
N GLY A 608 10.24 22.26 5.73
CA GLY A 608 10.59 22.23 4.31
C GLY A 608 10.68 20.85 3.70
N PRO A 609 10.90 20.79 2.37
CA PRO A 609 10.82 19.54 1.62
C PRO A 609 11.92 18.52 1.96
N GLU A 610 13.13 18.97 2.28
CA GLU A 610 14.23 18.06 2.63
C GLU A 610 13.98 17.37 4.00
N ALA A 611 13.51 18.13 4.99
CA ALA A 611 13.13 17.60 6.30
C ALA A 611 11.91 16.67 6.21
N LEU A 612 10.94 16.98 5.34
CA LEU A 612 9.82 16.10 5.03
C LEU A 612 10.33 14.78 4.42
N GLY A 613 11.33 14.82 3.57
CA GLY A 613 11.99 13.63 3.06
C GLY A 613 12.60 12.76 4.16
N GLY A 614 13.31 13.36 5.13
CA GLY A 614 13.81 12.66 6.31
C GLY A 614 12.67 11.99 7.12
N PHE A 615 11.59 12.72 7.36
CA PHE A 615 10.39 12.24 8.02
C PHE A 615 9.79 11.01 7.31
N LEU A 616 9.63 11.06 5.98
CA LEU A 616 9.11 9.95 5.19
C LEU A 616 10.03 8.72 5.23
N ALA A 617 11.34 8.93 5.19
CA ALA A 617 12.31 7.84 5.32
C ALA A 617 12.17 7.13 6.67
N GLY A 618 12.08 7.88 7.78
CA GLY A 618 11.87 7.32 9.12
C GLY A 618 10.56 6.56 9.22
N ALA A 619 9.46 7.13 8.74
CA ALA A 619 8.14 6.51 8.76
C ALA A 619 8.08 5.22 7.92
N THR A 620 8.73 5.22 6.74
CA THR A 620 8.76 4.05 5.86
C THR A 620 9.52 2.90 6.49
N VAL A 621 10.75 3.13 6.98
CA VAL A 621 11.57 2.07 7.59
C VAL A 621 10.88 1.48 8.82
N SER A 622 10.42 2.34 9.72
CA SER A 622 9.73 1.92 10.93
C SER A 622 8.41 1.21 10.64
N GLY A 623 7.62 1.73 9.69
CA GLY A 623 6.34 1.16 9.31
C GLY A 623 6.45 -0.21 8.64
N VAL A 624 7.44 -0.40 7.78
CA VAL A 624 7.72 -1.71 7.15
C VAL A 624 8.10 -2.75 8.19
N LEU A 625 9.03 -2.43 9.11
CA LEU A 625 9.44 -3.32 10.18
C LEU A 625 8.27 -3.67 11.10
N MET A 626 7.49 -2.67 11.52
CA MET A 626 6.34 -2.84 12.39
C MET A 626 5.25 -3.69 11.72
N GLY A 627 4.95 -3.43 10.45
CA GLY A 627 3.95 -4.18 9.70
C GLY A 627 4.34 -5.66 9.55
N MET A 628 5.61 -5.95 9.17
CA MET A 628 6.09 -7.32 9.08
C MET A 628 6.05 -8.04 10.43
N PHE A 629 6.55 -7.40 11.48
CA PHE A 629 6.51 -7.92 12.84
C PHE A 629 5.09 -8.31 13.25
N GLN A 630 4.16 -7.38 13.14
CA GLN A 630 2.79 -7.56 13.62
C GLN A 630 2.03 -8.61 12.82
N ASN A 631 2.09 -8.56 11.49
CA ASN A 631 1.39 -9.52 10.65
C ASN A 631 1.89 -10.95 10.86
N ASN A 632 3.20 -11.14 10.93
CA ASN A 632 3.79 -12.46 11.08
C ASN A 632 3.61 -13.02 12.51
N ALA A 633 3.73 -12.18 13.55
CA ALA A 633 3.44 -12.59 14.92
C ALA A 633 2.00 -13.05 15.06
N GLY A 634 1.03 -12.24 14.61
CA GLY A 634 -0.38 -12.56 14.69
C GLY A 634 -0.76 -13.82 13.90
N GLY A 635 -0.26 -13.96 12.66
CA GLY A 635 -0.48 -15.17 11.84
C GLY A 635 0.13 -16.43 12.45
N ALA A 636 1.29 -16.31 13.12
CA ALA A 636 1.92 -17.43 13.79
C ALA A 636 1.15 -17.88 15.07
N TRP A 637 0.60 -16.93 15.86
CA TRP A 637 -0.24 -17.25 17.01
C TRP A 637 -1.55 -17.93 16.60
N ASP A 638 -2.22 -17.41 15.58
CA ASP A 638 -3.47 -17.98 15.08
C ASP A 638 -3.29 -19.43 14.61
N ASN A 639 -2.26 -19.68 13.78
CA ASN A 639 -1.95 -21.03 13.34
C ASN A 639 -1.41 -21.93 14.46
N ALA A 640 -0.84 -21.38 15.53
CA ALA A 640 -0.53 -22.14 16.74
C ALA A 640 -1.81 -22.60 17.46
N LYS A 641 -2.82 -21.71 17.62
CA LYS A 641 -4.15 -22.06 18.18
C LYS A 641 -4.82 -23.15 17.35
N LYS A 642 -4.92 -22.98 16.03
CA LYS A 642 -5.54 -23.94 15.10
C LYS A 642 -4.83 -25.30 15.05
N SER A 643 -3.53 -25.35 15.39
CA SER A 643 -2.82 -26.64 15.52
C SER A 643 -3.36 -27.51 16.66
N PHE A 644 -3.79 -26.90 17.78
CA PHE A 644 -4.42 -27.65 18.88
C PHE A 644 -5.82 -28.17 18.54
N GLU A 645 -6.52 -27.51 17.62
CA GLU A 645 -7.85 -27.98 17.17
C GLU A 645 -7.76 -29.29 16.39
N LYS A 646 -6.68 -29.49 15.62
CA LYS A 646 -6.37 -30.74 14.93
C LYS A 646 -5.71 -31.80 15.82
N GLY A 647 -5.18 -31.38 16.95
CA GLY A 647 -4.31 -32.18 17.82
C GLY A 647 -2.85 -32.01 17.45
N VAL A 648 -2.03 -31.69 18.46
CA VAL A 648 -0.59 -31.48 18.27
C VAL A 648 0.18 -32.19 19.39
N GLU A 649 1.28 -32.83 19.01
CA GLU A 649 2.18 -33.52 19.93
C GLU A 649 3.19 -32.53 20.53
N ILE A 650 3.28 -32.50 21.87
CA ILE A 650 4.28 -31.74 22.62
C ILE A 650 4.96 -32.70 23.60
N ASN A 651 6.26 -32.90 23.42
CA ASN A 651 7.07 -33.74 24.30
C ASN A 651 6.55 -35.18 24.48
N GLY A 652 5.92 -35.76 23.44
CA GLY A 652 5.39 -37.12 23.45
C GLY A 652 3.93 -37.24 23.95
N GLU A 653 3.29 -36.14 24.27
CA GLU A 653 1.87 -36.09 24.66
C GLU A 653 1.06 -35.33 23.59
N MET A 654 -0.12 -35.89 23.29
CA MET A 654 -1.07 -35.26 22.35
C MET A 654 -2.00 -34.27 23.09
N TYR A 655 -2.01 -33.03 22.61
CA TYR A 655 -2.91 -32.00 23.15
C TYR A 655 -3.95 -31.60 22.10
N TYR A 656 -5.17 -31.40 22.56
CA TYR A 656 -6.31 -31.06 21.70
C TYR A 656 -7.01 -29.82 22.19
N LYS A 657 -8.04 -29.39 21.50
CA LYS A 657 -8.95 -28.30 21.86
C LYS A 657 -9.37 -28.43 23.33
N LYS A 658 -9.45 -27.33 24.06
CA LYS A 658 -9.77 -27.20 25.50
C LYS A 658 -8.66 -27.63 26.49
N SER A 659 -7.51 -28.15 26.04
CA SER A 659 -6.35 -28.35 26.93
C SER A 659 -5.75 -27.03 27.44
N GLU A 660 -4.98 -27.06 28.54
CA GLU A 660 -4.33 -25.84 29.05
C GLU A 660 -3.37 -25.20 28.05
N PRO A 661 -2.54 -25.94 27.27
CA PRO A 661 -1.77 -25.33 26.19
C PRO A 661 -2.63 -24.68 25.11
N HIS A 662 -3.80 -25.26 24.79
CA HIS A 662 -4.74 -24.61 23.88
C HIS A 662 -5.25 -23.28 24.43
N LYS A 663 -5.64 -23.20 25.72
CA LYS A 663 -6.08 -21.94 26.33
C LYS A 663 -4.97 -20.88 26.31
N ALA A 664 -3.71 -21.29 26.53
CA ALA A 664 -2.57 -20.39 26.42
C ALA A 664 -2.41 -19.89 24.97
N SER A 665 -2.61 -20.75 23.95
CA SER A 665 -2.53 -20.35 22.54
C SER A 665 -3.67 -19.40 22.13
N VAL A 666 -4.88 -19.58 22.68
CA VAL A 666 -5.99 -18.62 22.51
C VAL A 666 -5.61 -17.24 23.04
N THR A 667 -4.93 -17.17 24.19
CA THR A 667 -4.45 -15.87 24.71
C THR A 667 -3.45 -15.20 23.77
N GLY A 668 -2.54 -15.98 23.19
CA GLY A 668 -1.60 -15.45 22.21
C GLY A 668 -2.29 -14.94 20.95
N ASP A 669 -3.28 -15.67 20.44
CA ASP A 669 -4.08 -15.28 19.29
C ASP A 669 -4.85 -13.98 19.56
N THR A 670 -5.51 -13.86 20.72
CA THR A 670 -6.17 -12.63 21.16
C THR A 670 -5.23 -11.41 21.19
N VAL A 671 -3.94 -11.60 21.56
CA VAL A 671 -2.92 -10.55 21.47
C VAL A 671 -2.52 -10.29 20.02
N GLY A 672 -2.47 -11.32 19.19
CA GLY A 672 -2.09 -11.29 17.78
C GLY A 672 -3.16 -10.68 16.87
N ASP A 673 -4.43 -10.79 17.21
CA ASP A 673 -5.55 -10.31 16.41
C ASP A 673 -5.47 -8.82 16.04
N PRO A 674 -5.31 -7.89 17.01
CA PRO A 674 -5.09 -6.48 16.68
C PRO A 674 -3.84 -6.24 15.82
N PHE A 675 -2.83 -7.10 15.92
CA PHE A 675 -1.60 -7.00 15.15
C PHE A 675 -1.83 -7.39 13.69
N LYS A 676 -2.36 -8.59 13.44
CA LYS A 676 -2.46 -9.15 12.08
C LYS A 676 -3.58 -8.54 11.23
N ASP A 677 -4.67 -8.05 11.86
CA ASP A 677 -5.88 -7.68 11.13
C ASP A 677 -6.25 -6.19 11.25
N THR A 678 -5.62 -5.43 12.17
CA THR A 678 -5.87 -3.99 12.32
C THR A 678 -4.60 -3.17 12.11
N SER A 679 -3.66 -3.24 13.04
CA SER A 679 -2.48 -2.36 13.06
C SER A 679 -1.48 -2.71 11.96
N GLY A 680 -1.10 -3.98 11.83
CA GLY A 680 -0.09 -4.43 10.87
C GLY A 680 -0.45 -4.09 9.41
N PRO A 681 -1.63 -4.51 8.90
CA PRO A 681 -2.02 -4.17 7.53
C PRO A 681 -2.17 -2.67 7.28
N SER A 682 -2.56 -1.91 8.30
CA SER A 682 -2.71 -0.45 8.18
C SER A 682 -1.37 0.28 7.99
N MET A 683 -0.24 -0.35 8.36
CA MET A 683 1.10 0.22 8.09
C MET A 683 1.36 0.39 6.59
N ASN A 684 0.86 -0.53 5.75
CA ASN A 684 1.00 -0.43 4.30
C ASN A 684 0.42 0.87 3.76
N ILE A 685 -0.79 1.21 4.25
CA ILE A 685 -1.51 2.38 3.79
C ILE A 685 -0.91 3.64 4.40
N LEU A 686 -0.55 3.59 5.67
CA LEU A 686 0.09 4.70 6.37
C LEU A 686 1.29 5.23 5.61
N ILE A 687 2.27 4.37 5.29
CA ILE A 687 3.51 4.80 4.62
C ILE A 687 3.26 5.34 3.21
N LYS A 688 2.33 4.75 2.46
CA LYS A 688 1.96 5.20 1.11
C LYS A 688 1.18 6.51 1.15
N LEU A 689 0.17 6.60 2.02
CA LEU A 689 -0.66 7.81 2.12
C LEU A 689 0.17 9.02 2.54
N MET A 690 1.09 8.87 3.50
CA MET A 690 2.02 9.94 3.88
C MET A 690 2.89 10.37 2.70
N SER A 691 3.38 9.42 1.91
CA SER A 691 4.19 9.70 0.71
C SER A 691 3.38 10.41 -0.39
N ILE A 692 2.11 10.00 -0.60
CA ILE A 692 1.21 10.62 -1.59
C ILE A 692 0.82 12.04 -1.14
N VAL A 693 0.49 12.23 0.15
CA VAL A 693 0.22 13.57 0.69
C VAL A 693 1.42 14.48 0.45
N SER A 694 2.63 13.98 0.71
CA SER A 694 3.87 14.73 0.46
C SER A 694 4.07 15.05 -1.01
N LEU A 695 3.78 14.10 -1.91
CA LEU A 695 3.86 14.31 -3.37
C LEU A 695 2.86 15.38 -3.85
N VAL A 696 1.63 15.36 -3.33
CA VAL A 696 0.58 16.35 -3.68
C VAL A 696 0.95 17.77 -3.22
N ILE A 697 1.63 17.92 -2.08
CA ILE A 697 2.06 19.25 -1.62
C ILE A 697 3.43 19.66 -2.16
N ALA A 698 4.17 18.77 -2.81
CA ALA A 698 5.52 19.00 -3.30
C ALA A 698 5.64 20.24 -4.20
N PRO A 699 4.74 20.50 -5.18
CA PRO A 699 4.80 21.72 -5.99
C PRO A 699 4.68 23.00 -5.15
N THR A 700 3.78 22.99 -4.15
CA THR A 700 3.59 24.13 -3.25
C THR A 700 4.81 24.34 -2.35
N LEU A 701 5.46 23.27 -1.89
CA LEU A 701 6.69 23.35 -1.11
C LEU A 701 7.85 23.87 -1.96
N ALA A 702 7.95 23.44 -3.22
CA ALA A 702 8.94 23.95 -4.16
C ALA A 702 8.82 25.47 -4.33
N ASP A 703 7.62 25.98 -4.61
CA ASP A 703 7.38 27.43 -4.74
C ASP A 703 7.73 28.21 -3.47
N LEU A 704 7.32 27.72 -2.31
CA LEU A 704 7.58 28.37 -1.02
C LEU A 704 9.08 28.40 -0.65
N HIS A 705 9.85 27.39 -1.06
CA HIS A 705 11.26 27.29 -0.73
C HIS A 705 12.14 27.92 -1.81
N ASN A 706 11.75 27.89 -3.09
CA ASN A 706 12.42 28.64 -4.15
C ASN A 706 12.27 30.15 -3.94
N THR A 707 11.09 30.63 -3.53
CA THR A 707 10.91 32.04 -3.12
C THR A 707 11.74 32.40 -1.87
N LYS A 708 11.94 31.51 -0.92
CA LYS A 708 12.85 31.72 0.23
C LYS A 708 14.32 31.61 -0.16
N ALA A 709 14.66 30.78 -1.14
CA ALA A 709 16.00 30.69 -1.70
C ALA A 709 16.30 31.89 -2.59
N ASP A 710 15.30 32.46 -3.29
CA ASP A 710 15.44 33.71 -4.06
C ASP A 710 15.47 34.97 -3.16
N THR A 711 14.83 34.96 -1.99
CA THR A 711 15.00 36.03 -0.99
C THR A 711 16.31 35.87 -0.20
N GLY A 712 17.01 34.75 -0.30
CA GLY A 712 18.36 34.50 0.21
C GLY A 712 19.43 34.37 -0.89
N LYS A 713 19.03 34.22 -2.15
CA LYS A 713 19.90 34.33 -3.30
C LYS A 713 20.00 35.78 -3.67
N VAL A 714 21.14 36.34 -3.40
CA VAL A 714 21.63 37.57 -4.02
C VAL A 714 21.30 37.53 -5.50
N GLU A 715 20.39 38.38 -5.99
CA GLU A 715 20.30 38.64 -7.43
C GLU A 715 21.68 39.14 -7.84
N LYS A 716 22.48 38.25 -8.45
CA LYS A 716 23.62 38.69 -9.23
C LYS A 716 23.07 39.38 -10.48
N LYS A 717 22.80 40.67 -10.34
CA LYS A 717 22.63 41.50 -11.55
C LYS A 717 24.02 41.66 -12.18
N VAL A 718 24.42 40.66 -12.95
CA VAL A 718 25.65 40.71 -13.73
C VAL A 718 25.26 41.25 -15.10
N GLU A 719 25.43 42.53 -15.30
CA GLU A 719 25.32 43.11 -16.65
C GLU A 719 26.63 42.85 -17.38
N ILE A 720 26.71 41.69 -18.06
CA ILE A 720 27.91 41.28 -18.80
C ILE A 720 27.76 41.78 -20.23
N ARG A 721 28.60 42.69 -20.64
CA ARG A 721 28.78 43.04 -22.05
C ARG A 721 30.09 42.40 -22.51
N VAL A 722 30.01 41.18 -23.02
CA VAL A 722 31.13 40.50 -23.65
C VAL A 722 30.78 40.20 -25.11
N ASN A 723 31.62 40.66 -26.02
CA ASN A 723 31.54 40.28 -27.44
C ASN A 723 32.30 38.95 -27.66
N GLY A 724 31.61 37.77 -27.60
CA GLY A 724 32.19 36.47 -27.95
C GLY A 724 31.55 35.28 -27.18
N SER A 725 31.32 34.15 -27.82
CA SER A 725 30.46 33.04 -27.41
C SER A 725 31.02 32.00 -26.43
N ASP A 726 32.19 32.17 -25.78
CA ASP A 726 32.76 31.17 -24.85
C ASP A 726 33.18 31.76 -23.48
N ALA A 727 32.62 32.90 -23.09
CA ALA A 727 33.13 33.72 -22.00
C ALA A 727 32.57 33.42 -20.58
N ASP A 728 31.48 32.69 -20.46
CA ASP A 728 30.75 32.59 -19.16
C ASP A 728 31.45 31.70 -18.10
N LEU A 729 32.20 30.69 -18.51
CA LEU A 729 32.86 29.79 -17.58
C LEU A 729 34.17 30.36 -17.03
N GLU A 730 34.94 31.04 -17.87
CA GLU A 730 36.19 31.69 -17.49
C GLU A 730 35.96 32.93 -16.59
N LEU A 731 34.85 33.62 -16.82
CA LEU A 731 34.50 34.83 -16.06
C LEU A 731 34.06 34.48 -14.61
N ASN A 732 33.32 33.39 -14.40
CA ASN A 732 32.98 32.94 -13.06
C ASN A 732 34.22 32.55 -12.25
N ASN A 733 35.18 31.90 -12.86
CA ASN A 733 36.47 31.59 -12.25
C ASN A 733 37.26 32.85 -11.91
N PHE A 734 37.22 33.87 -12.76
CA PHE A 734 37.88 35.15 -12.50
C PHE A 734 37.28 35.91 -11.34
N VAL A 735 35.94 35.94 -11.25
CA VAL A 735 35.21 36.55 -10.10
C VAL A 735 35.52 35.84 -8.79
N GLU A 736 35.59 34.52 -8.77
CA GLU A 736 35.96 33.76 -7.57
C GLU A 736 37.39 34.04 -7.13
N ILE A 737 38.33 34.18 -8.03
CA ILE A 737 39.74 34.51 -7.72
C ILE A 737 39.81 35.92 -7.17
N LEU A 738 39.13 36.92 -7.75
CA LEU A 738 39.11 38.29 -7.25
C LEU A 738 38.49 38.38 -5.83
N GLN A 739 37.46 37.60 -5.57
CA GLN A 739 36.86 37.50 -4.22
C GLN A 739 37.85 36.89 -3.21
N LYS A 740 38.53 35.80 -3.62
CA LYS A 740 39.58 35.13 -2.79
C LYS A 740 40.79 36.01 -2.49
N ASP A 741 41.12 36.87 -3.44
CA ASP A 741 42.23 37.83 -3.30
C ASP A 741 41.80 39.10 -2.52
N GLY A 742 40.58 39.17 -2.01
CA GLY A 742 40.09 40.21 -1.10
C GLY A 742 39.59 41.49 -1.77
N TYR A 743 39.35 41.50 -3.10
CA TYR A 743 38.86 42.69 -3.81
C TYR A 743 37.38 42.93 -3.58
N SER A 744 36.61 41.96 -3.06
CA SER A 744 35.20 42.19 -2.69
C SER A 744 35.14 42.97 -1.36
N LYS A 745 34.74 44.22 -1.39
CA LYS A 745 34.49 45.08 -0.22
C LYS A 745 32.99 45.19 0.04
N ASN A 746 32.54 44.78 1.22
CA ASN A 746 31.12 44.79 1.61
C ASN A 746 30.18 44.07 0.66
N GLY A 747 30.63 43.02 0.00
CA GLY A 747 29.83 42.31 -0.96
C GLY A 747 29.72 42.95 -2.34
N GLN A 748 30.42 44.06 -2.59
CA GLN A 748 30.47 44.72 -3.89
C GLN A 748 31.79 44.47 -4.59
N LEU A 749 31.76 44.19 -5.90
CA LEU A 749 32.90 44.01 -6.78
C LEU A 749 32.52 44.57 -8.14
N ALA A 750 33.20 45.65 -8.54
CA ALA A 750 33.09 46.24 -9.89
C ALA A 750 34.40 46.10 -10.61
N VAL A 751 34.39 45.52 -11.81
CA VAL A 751 35.60 45.34 -12.62
C VAL A 751 35.39 45.93 -14.01
N ASN A 752 36.38 46.69 -14.45
CA ASN A 752 36.41 47.22 -15.81
C ASN A 752 37.84 47.04 -16.39
N TYR A 753 37.94 46.34 -17.52
CA TYR A 753 39.18 46.16 -18.25
C TYR A 753 39.01 46.61 -19.68
N LYS A 754 39.80 47.60 -20.06
CA LYS A 754 39.77 48.12 -21.41
C LYS A 754 41.19 48.64 -21.78
N GLU A 755 41.64 48.30 -23.01
CA GLU A 755 42.91 48.75 -23.57
C GLU A 755 44.11 48.53 -22.67
N GLY A 756 44.18 47.40 -21.92
CA GLY A 756 45.25 47.06 -21.02
C GLY A 756 45.18 47.69 -19.63
N ILE A 757 44.14 48.44 -19.34
CA ILE A 757 43.90 49.08 -18.05
C ILE A 757 42.82 48.29 -17.28
N LEU A 758 43.18 47.74 -16.11
CA LEU A 758 42.29 47.08 -15.20
C LEU A 758 41.90 48.03 -14.05
N ILE A 759 40.63 48.22 -13.87
CA ILE A 759 40.01 48.98 -12.75
C ILE A 759 39.19 48.04 -11.91
N ILE A 760 39.44 47.96 -10.62
CA ILE A 760 38.69 47.17 -9.67
C ILE A 760 38.13 48.12 -8.59
N ASN A 761 36.80 48.13 -8.40
CA ASN A 761 36.08 48.97 -7.47
C ASN A 761 36.45 50.49 -7.58
N GLY A 762 36.62 50.93 -8.84
CA GLY A 762 36.95 52.32 -9.15
C GLY A 762 38.47 52.66 -9.01
N GLU A 763 39.32 51.75 -8.53
CA GLU A 763 40.75 51.93 -8.39
C GLU A 763 41.52 51.27 -9.55
N LYS A 764 42.36 52.05 -10.23
CA LYS A 764 43.24 51.56 -11.30
C LYS A 764 44.31 50.66 -10.70
N GLN A 765 44.42 49.45 -11.25
CA GLN A 765 45.38 48.46 -10.77
C GLN A 765 46.77 48.62 -11.37
N THR A 766 47.80 48.20 -10.65
CA THR A 766 49.16 48.21 -11.08
C THR A 766 49.46 47.18 -12.18
N ALA A 767 50.55 47.42 -12.98
CA ALA A 767 50.95 46.47 -14.02
C ALA A 767 51.25 45.07 -13.50
N GLU A 768 51.70 44.93 -12.22
CA GLU A 768 51.91 43.62 -11.61
C GLU A 768 50.60 42.89 -11.36
N ILE A 769 49.55 43.59 -10.95
CA ILE A 769 48.20 43.02 -10.72
C ILE A 769 47.56 42.65 -12.04
N VAL A 770 47.69 43.49 -13.08
CA VAL A 770 47.21 43.16 -14.45
C VAL A 770 47.88 41.88 -14.94
N LYS A 771 49.20 41.75 -14.71
CA LYS A 771 49.96 40.54 -15.10
C LYS A 771 49.52 39.29 -14.27
N LYS A 772 49.15 39.46 -13.02
CA LYS A 772 48.62 38.34 -12.18
C LYS A 772 47.34 37.72 -12.78
N TYR A 773 46.53 38.56 -13.44
CA TYR A 773 45.26 38.10 -14.00
C TYR A 773 45.30 38.02 -15.54
N GLU A 774 46.52 38.05 -16.16
CA GLU A 774 46.69 38.03 -17.61
C GLU A 774 46.00 36.86 -18.31
N ASN A 775 45.86 35.72 -17.65
CA ASN A 775 45.16 34.54 -18.18
C ASN A 775 43.64 34.75 -18.38
N PHE A 776 43.06 35.75 -17.72
CA PHE A 776 41.65 36.12 -17.81
C PHE A 776 41.43 37.44 -18.57
N LEU A 777 42.49 38.19 -18.88
CA LEU A 777 42.48 39.49 -19.49
C LEU A 777 43.05 39.43 -20.91
N VAL A 778 42.26 39.02 -21.88
CA VAL A 778 42.76 38.87 -23.25
C VAL A 778 42.91 40.23 -23.93
N SER A 779 44.03 40.47 -24.57
CA SER A 779 44.32 41.72 -25.30
C SER A 779 43.29 41.95 -26.42
N GLY A 780 42.59 43.08 -26.37
CA GLY A 780 41.54 43.43 -27.33
C GLY A 780 40.11 43.14 -26.87
N GLN A 781 39.94 42.55 -25.71
CA GLN A 781 38.61 42.40 -25.08
C GLN A 781 38.34 43.51 -24.07
N GLU A 782 37.10 43.94 -24.03
CA GLU A 782 36.58 44.84 -23.03
C GLU A 782 35.74 44.03 -22.01
N ILE A 783 36.16 44.04 -20.75
CA ILE A 783 35.47 43.34 -19.66
C ILE A 783 34.93 44.36 -18.69
N ALA A 784 33.64 44.43 -18.52
CA ALA A 784 33.03 45.31 -17.53
C ALA A 784 31.90 44.55 -16.79
N PHE A 785 32.00 44.40 -15.48
CA PHE A 785 30.91 43.86 -14.66
C PHE A 785 30.87 44.53 -13.27
N GLU A 786 29.70 44.62 -12.73
CA GLU A 786 29.46 45.07 -11.38
C GLU A 786 28.61 44.04 -10.64
N MET A 787 29.06 43.67 -9.45
CA MET A 787 28.39 42.71 -8.60
C MET A 787 28.17 43.34 -7.23
N SER A 788 26.94 43.33 -6.74
CA SER A 788 26.61 43.66 -5.35
C SER A 788 26.01 42.47 -4.64
N VAL A 789 26.50 42.18 -3.44
CA VAL A 789 25.99 41.15 -2.54
C VAL A 789 25.38 41.88 -1.36
N ASP A 790 24.05 42.01 -1.35
CA ASP A 790 23.37 42.55 -0.18
C ASP A 790 23.39 41.50 0.93
N ARG A 791 24.02 41.77 2.04
CA ARG A 791 23.90 41.01 3.30
C ARG A 791 22.70 41.61 4.04
N ASN A 792 21.60 40.87 4.03
CA ASN A 792 20.59 40.98 5.09
C ASN A 792 20.69 39.78 6.00
#